data_aa71386916d3eb845ce230c2bf6cf1dd
#
_entry.id   aa71386916d3eb845ce230c2bf6cf1dd
#
_cell.length_a   1.000
_cell.length_b   1.000
_cell.length_c   1.000
_cell.angle_alpha   90.00
_cell.angle_beta   90.00
_cell.angle_gamma   90.00
#
_symmetry.space_group_name_H-M   'P 1'
#
loop_
_entity.id
_entity.type
_entity.pdbx_description
1 polymer ?
#
loop_
_entity_poly.entity_id
_entity_poly.type
_entity_poly.pdbx_seq_one_letter_code
_entity_poly.pdbx_strand_id
1 'polypeptide(L)'
;MCIRDSPERIVHARGSAAHGYFQPYKSLSDITKADFLSDTNKITPVFVRFSTVQGGAGSADTVRDIRGFATKFYTEEGIFDLVGNNTPIFFIQDAHKFPDFVHAVKPEPHWAIPQGQSAHDTFWDYVSLQPETLHNVMWAMSDRGIPRSYRTMEGFGIHTFRLINAEGKATFVRFHWKPLAGKASLVWDEAQKLTGRDPDFHRRELWEAIEAGDFPEYELGFQLIPEEDEFKFDFDLLDPTKLIPEELVPVQRVGKMVLNRNPDNFFAENEQVAFHPGHIVPGLDFTNDPLLQGRLFSYTDTQISRLGGPNFHEIPINRPTCPYHNFQRDGMHRMGIDTNPANYEPNSINDNWPRETPPGPKRGGFESYQERVEGNKVRERSPSFGEYYSHPRLFWLSQTPFEQRHIVDGFSFELSKVVRPYIRERVVDQLAHIDLTLAQAVAKNLGIELTDDQLNITPPPDVNGLKKDPSLSLYAIPDGDVKGRVVAILLNDEVRSADLLAILNALKAKGVHAKLLYSRMGEVTADDGTVLPIAATFAGAPSLTVDAVIVPCGNIADIANNGDANYYLMEAYKHLKPIALAGDARKFKATIKVADQGEEGIAEADSADGSFMDELLTLMTAHRVWSRIPKIDKIPA
;
A
#
# COMPACT_ATOMS: atom_id res chain seq x y z
N MET A 1 33.91 -8.84 7.52
CA MET A 1 33.12 -8.63 6.30
C MET A 1 31.87 -7.83 6.63
N CYS A 2 31.59 -6.85 5.85
CA CYS A 2 30.51 -5.95 6.10
C CYS A 2 29.25 -6.37 5.32
N ILE A 3 28.16 -6.62 6.01
CA ILE A 3 26.84 -6.84 5.38
C ILE A 3 26.33 -5.58 4.65
N ARG A 4 27.13 -4.52 4.58
CA ARG A 4 26.84 -3.22 3.96
C ARG A 4 27.57 -2.98 2.65
N ASP A 5 28.16 -4.02 2.07
CA ASP A 5 28.88 -3.92 0.80
C ASP A 5 27.94 -3.70 -0.39
N SER A 6 26.64 -4.08 -0.23
CA SER A 6 25.62 -3.84 -1.23
C SER A 6 24.86 -2.55 -0.90
N PRO A 7 24.78 -1.57 -1.84
CA PRO A 7 24.00 -0.36 -1.62
C PRO A 7 22.50 -0.68 -1.50
N GLU A 8 21.80 0.11 -0.69
CA GLU A 8 20.34 0.01 -0.62
C GLU A 8 19.68 0.48 -1.93
N ARG A 9 18.41 0.14 -2.12
CA ARG A 9 17.63 0.64 -3.26
C ARG A 9 17.56 2.17 -3.21
N ILE A 10 17.64 2.81 -4.37
CA ILE A 10 17.55 4.28 -4.51
C ILE A 10 16.22 4.79 -3.94
N VAL A 11 15.12 4.12 -4.27
CA VAL A 11 13.79 4.27 -3.66
C VAL A 11 13.30 2.89 -3.24
N HIS A 12 12.32 2.81 -2.34
CA HIS A 12 11.84 1.54 -1.77
C HIS A 12 12.89 0.78 -0.93
N ALA A 13 13.84 1.47 -0.32
CA ALA A 13 14.89 0.83 0.47
C ALA A 13 14.31 0.12 1.71
N ARG A 14 13.42 0.80 2.45
CA ARG A 14 12.69 0.21 3.57
C ARG A 14 11.54 -0.66 3.08
N GLY A 15 11.52 -1.96 3.43
CA GLY A 15 10.44 -2.85 3.02
C GLY A 15 10.53 -4.24 3.61
N SER A 16 9.48 -5.03 3.38
CA SER A 16 9.32 -6.41 3.85
C SER A 16 8.69 -7.26 2.75
N ALA A 17 8.93 -8.55 2.78
CA ALA A 17 8.50 -9.45 1.74
C ALA A 17 7.90 -10.73 2.29
N ALA A 18 7.14 -11.44 1.45
CA ALA A 18 6.60 -12.75 1.75
C ALA A 18 6.52 -13.61 0.48
N HIS A 19 6.65 -14.91 0.65
CA HIS A 19 6.35 -15.91 -0.37
C HIS A 19 4.87 -16.27 -0.35
N GLY A 20 4.39 -16.74 -1.48
CA GLY A 20 3.02 -17.20 -1.61
C GLY A 20 2.76 -17.87 -2.94
N TYR A 21 1.51 -17.88 -3.31
CA TYR A 21 1.06 -18.39 -4.59
C TYR A 21 -0.11 -17.57 -5.15
N PHE A 22 -0.26 -17.64 -6.46
CA PHE A 22 -1.38 -17.09 -7.20
C PHE A 22 -2.14 -18.21 -7.92
N GLN A 23 -3.47 -18.10 -7.96
CA GLN A 23 -4.35 -19.03 -8.66
C GLN A 23 -5.48 -18.27 -9.37
N PRO A 24 -5.66 -18.44 -10.70
CA PRO A 24 -6.75 -17.79 -11.42
C PRO A 24 -8.12 -18.42 -11.08
N TYR A 25 -9.18 -17.59 -11.11
CA TYR A 25 -10.56 -18.02 -10.90
C TYR A 25 -11.21 -18.64 -12.14
N LYS A 26 -10.76 -18.22 -13.31
CA LYS A 26 -11.22 -18.66 -14.62
C LYS A 26 -10.07 -18.67 -15.62
N SER A 27 -10.21 -19.41 -16.71
CA SER A 27 -9.30 -19.26 -17.85
C SER A 27 -9.45 -17.87 -18.47
N LEU A 28 -8.33 -17.25 -18.82
CA LEU A 28 -8.27 -15.97 -19.52
C LEU A 28 -7.69 -16.12 -20.92
N SER A 29 -7.71 -17.32 -21.48
CA SER A 29 -7.13 -17.62 -22.81
C SER A 29 -7.75 -16.86 -23.95
N ASP A 30 -8.96 -16.32 -23.78
CA ASP A 30 -9.65 -15.45 -24.74
C ASP A 30 -9.01 -14.06 -24.87
N ILE A 31 -8.31 -13.59 -23.83
CA ILE A 31 -7.69 -12.26 -23.79
C ILE A 31 -6.16 -12.29 -23.73
N THR A 32 -5.57 -13.39 -23.29
CA THR A 32 -4.10 -13.51 -23.23
C THR A 32 -3.64 -14.96 -23.43
N LYS A 33 -2.53 -15.16 -24.12
CA LYS A 33 -1.88 -16.46 -24.25
C LYS A 33 -0.94 -16.80 -23.10
N ALA A 34 -0.83 -15.94 -22.08
CA ALA A 34 0.01 -16.16 -20.90
C ALA A 34 -0.42 -17.43 -20.14
N ASP A 35 0.46 -18.40 -20.07
CA ASP A 35 0.13 -19.74 -19.60
C ASP A 35 -0.34 -19.79 -18.14
N PHE A 36 0.23 -18.94 -17.26
CA PHE A 36 -0.16 -18.89 -15.84
C PHE A 36 -1.60 -18.36 -15.59
N LEU A 37 -2.24 -17.76 -16.60
CA LEU A 37 -3.63 -17.29 -16.58
C LEU A 37 -4.60 -18.20 -17.35
N SER A 38 -4.11 -19.28 -17.95
CA SER A 38 -4.88 -20.10 -18.89
C SER A 38 -5.74 -21.20 -18.22
N ASP A 39 -5.42 -21.62 -16.99
CA ASP A 39 -6.06 -22.74 -16.32
C ASP A 39 -6.25 -22.47 -14.82
N THR A 40 -7.46 -22.69 -14.32
CA THR A 40 -7.83 -22.51 -12.90
C THR A 40 -7.09 -23.45 -11.93
N ASN A 41 -6.54 -24.55 -12.42
CA ASN A 41 -5.75 -25.49 -11.60
C ASN A 41 -4.29 -25.07 -11.47
N LYS A 42 -3.84 -24.07 -12.21
CA LYS A 42 -2.46 -23.59 -12.11
C LYS A 42 -2.23 -22.82 -10.84
N ILE A 43 -1.22 -23.25 -10.10
CA ILE A 43 -0.72 -22.57 -8.91
C ILE A 43 0.66 -22.03 -9.27
N THR A 44 0.76 -20.70 -9.35
CA THR A 44 2.01 -20.01 -9.68
C THR A 44 2.64 -19.48 -8.41
N PRO A 45 3.86 -19.90 -8.03
CA PRO A 45 4.57 -19.34 -6.89
C PRO A 45 4.79 -17.83 -7.08
N VAL A 46 4.68 -17.07 -5.99
CA VAL A 46 4.94 -15.63 -6.00
C VAL A 46 5.87 -15.22 -4.87
N PHE A 47 6.57 -14.11 -5.08
CA PHE A 47 7.27 -13.38 -4.04
C PHE A 47 6.84 -11.92 -4.09
N VAL A 48 6.30 -11.41 -3.00
CA VAL A 48 5.78 -10.05 -2.92
C VAL A 48 6.64 -9.23 -1.98
N ARG A 49 6.97 -8.00 -2.39
CA ARG A 49 7.65 -7.04 -1.52
C ARG A 49 6.85 -5.77 -1.39
N PHE A 50 6.55 -5.42 -0.14
CA PHE A 50 5.98 -4.14 0.26
C PHE A 50 7.10 -3.20 0.75
N SER A 51 6.92 -1.89 0.55
CA SER A 51 7.95 -0.92 0.94
C SER A 51 7.37 0.49 1.10
N THR A 52 8.07 1.35 1.83
CA THR A 52 7.94 2.80 1.65
C THR A 52 8.68 3.22 0.36
N VAL A 53 8.60 4.48 -0.03
CA VAL A 53 9.29 4.99 -1.25
C VAL A 53 10.49 5.83 -0.87
N GLN A 54 10.33 6.80 0.01
CA GLN A 54 11.27 7.90 0.22
C GLN A 54 12.41 7.56 1.18
N GLY A 55 12.11 6.86 2.26
CA GLY A 55 13.03 6.61 3.35
C GLY A 55 14.12 5.60 3.03
N GLY A 56 15.29 5.75 3.67
CA GLY A 56 16.35 4.74 3.69
C GLY A 56 15.91 3.46 4.43
N ALA A 57 16.72 2.41 4.35
CA ALA A 57 16.43 1.11 4.96
C ALA A 57 16.19 1.19 6.48
N GLY A 58 16.79 2.17 7.17
CA GLY A 58 16.64 2.41 8.60
C GLY A 58 15.49 3.34 9.00
N SER A 59 14.69 3.84 8.05
CA SER A 59 13.52 4.67 8.35
C SER A 59 12.36 3.83 8.91
N ALA A 60 11.33 4.50 9.48
CA ALA A 60 10.17 3.81 10.05
C ALA A 60 9.14 3.40 8.97
N ASP A 61 8.35 2.36 9.26
CA ASP A 61 7.32 1.84 8.36
C ASP A 61 6.09 2.75 8.23
N THR A 62 5.72 3.47 9.29
CA THR A 62 4.45 4.19 9.39
C THR A 62 4.51 5.66 8.99
N VAL A 63 5.62 6.09 8.38
CA VAL A 63 5.72 7.43 7.79
C VAL A 63 4.66 7.65 6.71
N ARG A 64 4.21 8.91 6.53
CA ARG A 64 3.36 9.28 5.39
C ARG A 64 4.16 9.16 4.10
N ASP A 65 3.78 8.21 3.27
CA ASP A 65 4.46 7.90 2.01
C ASP A 65 3.57 7.02 1.14
N ILE A 66 3.82 6.97 -0.16
CA ILE A 66 3.30 5.91 -1.02
C ILE A 66 3.97 4.58 -0.63
N ARG A 67 3.25 3.48 -0.78
CA ARG A 67 3.80 2.13 -0.54
C ARG A 67 4.04 1.42 -1.86
N GLY A 68 5.23 0.82 -2.01
CA GLY A 68 5.52 -0.13 -3.06
C GLY A 68 4.73 -1.42 -2.85
N PHE A 69 4.28 -2.01 -3.94
CA PHE A 69 3.62 -3.32 -4.01
C PHE A 69 4.15 -4.04 -5.24
N ALA A 70 5.25 -4.76 -5.10
CA ALA A 70 5.91 -5.46 -6.20
C ALA A 70 5.71 -6.97 -6.07
N THR A 71 5.16 -7.59 -7.11
CA THR A 71 4.88 -9.03 -7.17
C THR A 71 5.71 -9.68 -8.27
N LYS A 72 6.48 -10.69 -7.91
CA LYS A 72 7.23 -11.55 -8.82
C LYS A 72 6.48 -12.87 -8.96
N PHE A 73 6.06 -13.22 -10.17
CA PHE A 73 5.45 -14.51 -10.51
C PHE A 73 6.50 -15.41 -11.14
N TYR A 74 6.69 -16.61 -10.57
CA TYR A 74 7.57 -17.63 -11.10
C TYR A 74 6.75 -18.56 -11.99
N THR A 75 6.55 -18.16 -13.24
CA THR A 75 5.73 -18.92 -14.20
C THR A 75 6.51 -20.03 -14.90
N GLU A 76 5.81 -20.92 -15.60
CA GLU A 76 6.44 -21.96 -16.44
C GLU A 76 7.08 -21.39 -17.73
N GLU A 77 6.81 -20.13 -18.06
CA GLU A 77 7.33 -19.43 -19.25
C GLU A 77 8.43 -18.40 -18.92
N GLY A 78 8.82 -18.30 -17.66
CA GLY A 78 9.77 -17.31 -17.15
C GLY A 78 9.21 -16.54 -15.98
N ILE A 79 9.78 -15.37 -15.70
CA ILE A 79 9.34 -14.49 -14.63
C ILE A 79 8.45 -13.39 -15.20
N PHE A 80 7.32 -13.14 -14.53
CA PHE A 80 6.53 -11.94 -14.71
C PHE A 80 6.61 -11.09 -13.44
N ASP A 81 7.02 -9.82 -13.58
CA ASP A 81 7.09 -8.87 -12.46
C ASP A 81 6.04 -7.76 -12.61
N LEU A 82 5.05 -7.73 -11.73
CA LEU A 82 4.12 -6.62 -11.60
C LEU A 82 4.64 -5.65 -10.54
N VAL A 83 5.30 -4.58 -11.00
CA VAL A 83 6.01 -3.63 -10.11
C VAL A 83 5.17 -2.38 -9.93
N GLY A 84 4.33 -2.40 -8.90
CA GLY A 84 3.35 -1.38 -8.63
C GLY A 84 3.48 -0.70 -7.27
N ASN A 85 2.46 0.11 -6.95
CA ASN A 85 2.32 0.85 -5.70
C ASN A 85 0.89 0.71 -5.15
N ASN A 86 0.66 1.29 -3.96
CA ASN A 86 -0.69 1.41 -3.39
C ASN A 86 -1.47 2.63 -3.93
N THR A 87 -1.02 3.20 -5.04
CA THR A 87 -1.72 4.24 -5.82
C THR A 87 -1.80 3.82 -7.28
N PRO A 88 -2.92 4.09 -7.99
CA PRO A 88 -3.10 3.70 -9.38
C PRO A 88 -2.35 4.59 -10.38
N ILE A 89 -1.62 5.56 -9.89
CA ILE A 89 -0.95 6.63 -10.63
C ILE A 89 0.46 6.86 -10.11
N PHE A 90 1.24 7.67 -10.84
CA PHE A 90 2.57 8.09 -10.42
C PHE A 90 2.70 9.62 -10.38
N PHE A 91 3.80 10.14 -9.82
CA PHE A 91 4.04 11.58 -9.68
C PHE A 91 4.39 12.30 -10.98
N ILE A 92 4.98 11.58 -11.94
CA ILE A 92 5.52 12.16 -13.18
C ILE A 92 5.04 11.39 -14.39
N GLN A 93 4.95 12.08 -15.53
CA GLN A 93 4.46 11.56 -16.79
C GLN A 93 5.56 10.93 -17.67
N ASP A 94 6.82 11.26 -17.42
CA ASP A 94 7.95 10.82 -18.23
C ASP A 94 9.14 10.47 -17.34
N ALA A 95 9.82 9.38 -17.69
CA ALA A 95 10.94 8.86 -16.93
C ALA A 95 12.16 9.81 -16.84
N HIS A 96 12.34 10.72 -17.78
CA HIS A 96 13.46 11.66 -17.73
C HIS A 96 13.40 12.62 -16.53
N LYS A 97 12.22 12.80 -15.91
CA LYS A 97 12.03 13.59 -14.70
C LYS A 97 12.31 12.81 -13.40
N PHE A 98 12.52 11.50 -13.51
CA PHE A 98 12.68 10.65 -12.34
C PHE A 98 13.89 11.03 -11.46
N PRO A 99 15.08 11.32 -12.00
CA PRO A 99 16.23 11.76 -11.19
C PRO A 99 15.92 13.03 -10.39
N ASP A 100 15.31 14.04 -11.02
CA ASP A 100 14.96 15.31 -10.34
C ASP A 100 13.91 15.09 -9.25
N PHE A 101 12.89 14.29 -9.53
CA PHE A 101 11.88 13.92 -8.53
C PHE A 101 12.51 13.20 -7.33
N VAL A 102 13.41 12.23 -7.57
CA VAL A 102 14.11 11.51 -6.50
C VAL A 102 14.97 12.45 -5.68
N HIS A 103 15.73 13.35 -6.32
CA HIS A 103 16.53 14.35 -5.60
C HIS A 103 15.67 15.27 -4.75
N ALA A 104 14.51 15.69 -5.25
CA ALA A 104 13.61 16.58 -4.53
C ALA A 104 12.98 15.91 -3.29
N VAL A 105 12.71 14.61 -3.36
CA VAL A 105 12.04 13.86 -2.28
C VAL A 105 12.98 13.30 -1.22
N LYS A 106 14.27 13.13 -1.57
CA LYS A 106 15.30 12.64 -0.63
C LYS A 106 15.72 13.72 0.37
N PRO A 107 16.47 13.35 1.43
CA PRO A 107 17.04 14.31 2.36
C PRO A 107 17.80 15.42 1.64
N GLU A 108 17.66 16.64 2.10
CA GLU A 108 18.36 17.80 1.51
C GLU A 108 19.87 17.61 1.57
N PRO A 109 20.61 17.86 0.47
CA PRO A 109 21.99 17.39 0.32
C PRO A 109 22.99 18.06 1.26
N HIS A 110 22.72 19.26 1.81
CA HIS A 110 23.65 19.98 2.65
C HIS A 110 23.65 19.54 4.14
N TRP A 111 22.57 18.86 4.61
CA TRP A 111 22.44 18.46 6.00
C TRP A 111 21.81 17.07 6.22
N ALA A 112 21.39 16.39 5.14
CA ALA A 112 20.83 15.05 5.15
C ALA A 112 19.55 14.89 6.00
N ILE A 113 18.69 15.90 6.02
CA ILE A 113 17.38 15.94 6.71
C ILE A 113 16.29 16.29 5.68
N PRO A 114 15.04 15.75 5.85
CA PRO A 114 14.59 14.74 6.81
C PRO A 114 14.81 13.31 6.31
N GLN A 115 14.71 12.32 7.20
CA GLN A 115 14.75 10.91 6.83
C GLN A 115 13.33 10.36 6.62
N GLY A 116 13.00 9.99 5.37
CA GLY A 116 11.74 9.33 5.04
C GLY A 116 10.49 10.18 5.24
N GLN A 117 10.58 11.49 5.02
CA GLN A 117 9.46 12.43 5.12
C GLN A 117 9.44 13.37 3.92
N SER A 118 8.23 13.74 3.47
CA SER A 118 8.02 14.75 2.42
C SER A 118 7.87 16.18 2.96
N ALA A 119 7.86 16.37 4.27
CA ALA A 119 7.65 17.66 4.93
C ALA A 119 8.91 18.55 4.93
N HIS A 120 9.40 18.94 3.76
CA HIS A 120 10.56 19.82 3.60
C HIS A 120 10.54 20.61 2.28
N ASP A 121 11.36 21.64 2.19
CA ASP A 121 11.32 22.62 1.11
C ASP A 121 11.51 22.03 -0.28
N THR A 122 12.51 21.15 -0.49
CA THR A 122 12.85 20.67 -1.83
C THR A 122 11.75 19.83 -2.47
N PHE A 123 11.06 19.00 -1.69
CA PHE A 123 9.91 18.25 -2.19
C PHE A 123 8.78 19.19 -2.63
N TRP A 124 8.38 20.11 -1.76
CA TRP A 124 7.25 21.00 -2.04
C TRP A 124 7.57 22.08 -3.07
N ASP A 125 8.85 22.47 -3.19
CA ASP A 125 9.30 23.32 -4.30
C ASP A 125 9.08 22.64 -5.64
N TYR A 126 9.56 21.38 -5.76
CA TYR A 126 9.36 20.57 -6.95
C TYR A 126 7.87 20.39 -7.28
N VAL A 127 7.06 20.00 -6.30
CA VAL A 127 5.60 19.82 -6.46
C VAL A 127 4.94 21.12 -6.96
N SER A 128 5.29 22.26 -6.38
CA SER A 128 4.70 23.57 -6.75
C SER A 128 5.05 24.00 -8.19
N LEU A 129 6.14 23.49 -8.75
CA LEU A 129 6.62 23.80 -10.11
C LEU A 129 6.28 22.72 -11.14
N GLN A 130 5.82 21.54 -10.70
CA GLN A 130 5.45 20.41 -11.54
C GLN A 130 4.01 19.95 -11.22
N PRO A 131 2.98 20.62 -11.76
CA PRO A 131 1.59 20.35 -11.42
C PRO A 131 1.12 18.92 -11.75
N GLU A 132 1.79 18.21 -12.65
CA GLU A 132 1.53 16.79 -12.93
C GLU A 132 1.66 15.89 -11.70
N THR A 133 2.41 16.34 -10.66
CA THR A 133 2.61 15.58 -9.41
C THR A 133 1.40 15.61 -8.49
N LEU A 134 0.53 16.60 -8.64
CA LEU A 134 -0.54 16.89 -7.68
C LEU A 134 -1.50 15.74 -7.47
N HIS A 135 -1.83 14.98 -8.52
CA HIS A 135 -2.75 13.86 -8.37
C HIS A 135 -2.20 12.81 -7.39
N ASN A 136 -0.95 12.38 -7.55
CA ASN A 136 -0.36 11.42 -6.63
C ASN A 136 -0.04 12.03 -5.26
N VAL A 137 0.25 13.33 -5.18
CA VAL A 137 0.38 14.07 -3.91
C VAL A 137 -0.94 14.08 -3.12
N MET A 138 -2.09 14.26 -3.78
CA MET A 138 -3.40 14.15 -3.12
C MET A 138 -3.59 12.75 -2.48
N TRP A 139 -3.20 11.68 -3.17
CA TRP A 139 -3.23 10.32 -2.63
C TRP A 139 -2.27 10.15 -1.44
N ALA A 140 -1.06 10.69 -1.53
CA ALA A 140 -0.09 10.65 -0.44
C ALA A 140 -0.55 11.42 0.81
N MET A 141 -1.25 12.55 0.63
CA MET A 141 -1.80 13.36 1.73
C MET A 141 -3.09 12.77 2.32
N SER A 142 -3.73 11.82 1.65
CA SER A 142 -4.91 11.11 2.15
C SER A 142 -4.56 10.00 3.14
N ASP A 143 -5.58 9.32 3.64
CA ASP A 143 -5.45 8.13 4.49
C ASP A 143 -4.70 6.98 3.80
N ARG A 144 -4.67 6.95 2.46
CA ARG A 144 -3.91 5.96 1.69
C ARG A 144 -2.40 6.09 1.86
N GLY A 145 -1.90 7.27 2.25
CA GLY A 145 -0.49 7.50 2.60
C GLY A 145 -0.05 6.92 3.95
N ILE A 146 -1.00 6.47 4.78
CA ILE A 146 -0.76 5.91 6.12
C ILE A 146 -1.57 4.62 6.34
N PRO A 147 -1.36 3.56 5.55
CA PRO A 147 -2.12 2.33 5.68
C PRO A 147 -1.97 1.71 7.07
N ARG A 148 -3.03 1.04 7.55
CA ARG A 148 -3.02 0.33 8.84
C ARG A 148 -2.03 -0.83 8.83
N SER A 149 -1.97 -1.57 7.73
CA SER A 149 -1.02 -2.65 7.52
C SER A 149 -0.83 -2.91 6.01
N TYR A 150 0.19 -3.68 5.66
CA TYR A 150 0.33 -4.14 4.26
C TYR A 150 -0.87 -4.99 3.82
N ARG A 151 -1.49 -5.74 4.73
CA ARG A 151 -2.65 -6.61 4.45
C ARG A 151 -3.93 -5.84 4.11
N THR A 152 -4.01 -4.56 4.46
CA THR A 152 -5.20 -3.72 4.32
C THR A 152 -5.01 -2.56 3.35
N MET A 153 -4.07 -2.65 2.43
CA MET A 153 -3.86 -1.68 1.36
C MET A 153 -4.09 -2.31 -0.02
N GLU A 154 -4.64 -1.53 -0.94
CA GLU A 154 -4.73 -1.90 -2.35
C GLU A 154 -3.36 -1.81 -3.01
N GLY A 155 -3.20 -2.51 -4.14
CA GLY A 155 -2.04 -2.39 -5.01
C GLY A 155 -2.45 -2.16 -6.45
N PHE A 156 -1.58 -1.51 -7.22
CA PHE A 156 -1.88 -1.11 -8.61
C PHE A 156 -0.65 -1.27 -9.49
N GLY A 157 -0.87 -1.73 -10.72
CA GLY A 157 0.21 -1.81 -11.73
C GLY A 157 0.63 -0.47 -12.31
N ILE A 158 -0.11 0.61 -12.04
CA ILE A 158 0.09 2.00 -12.47
C ILE A 158 -0.14 2.17 -13.98
N HIS A 159 0.64 1.49 -14.81
CA HIS A 159 0.64 1.64 -16.26
C HIS A 159 -0.49 0.88 -16.94
N THR A 160 -0.83 1.31 -18.14
CA THR A 160 -1.58 0.51 -19.09
C THR A 160 -0.63 -0.43 -19.80
N PHE A 161 -0.91 -1.74 -19.72
CA PHE A 161 -0.21 -2.80 -20.45
C PHE A 161 -1.12 -3.37 -21.54
N ARG A 162 -0.59 -4.28 -22.36
CA ARG A 162 -1.36 -5.08 -23.31
C ARG A 162 -1.42 -6.53 -22.90
N LEU A 163 -2.60 -7.12 -23.01
CA LEU A 163 -2.82 -8.56 -23.03
C LEU A 163 -3.01 -8.99 -24.47
N ILE A 164 -2.32 -10.06 -24.91
CA ILE A 164 -2.33 -10.53 -26.29
C ILE A 164 -2.76 -11.98 -26.29
N ASN A 165 -3.85 -12.30 -26.98
CA ASN A 165 -4.36 -13.66 -27.08
C ASN A 165 -3.63 -14.50 -28.13
N ALA A 166 -4.03 -15.76 -28.30
CA ALA A 166 -3.39 -16.69 -29.24
C ALA A 166 -3.52 -16.27 -30.70
N GLU A 167 -4.56 -15.49 -31.03
CA GLU A 167 -4.84 -14.93 -32.36
C GLU A 167 -4.10 -13.61 -32.63
N GLY A 168 -3.32 -13.12 -31.65
CA GLY A 168 -2.58 -11.86 -31.76
C GLY A 168 -3.43 -10.61 -31.51
N LYS A 169 -4.68 -10.75 -31.01
CA LYS A 169 -5.52 -9.61 -30.65
C LYS A 169 -5.07 -9.03 -29.33
N ALA A 170 -4.86 -7.71 -29.30
CA ALA A 170 -4.49 -6.96 -28.09
C ALA A 170 -5.73 -6.42 -27.36
N THR A 171 -5.61 -6.30 -26.05
CA THR A 171 -6.55 -5.63 -25.15
C THR A 171 -5.73 -4.88 -24.11
N PHE A 172 -6.02 -3.60 -23.89
CA PHE A 172 -5.39 -2.83 -22.82
C PHE A 172 -5.85 -3.33 -21.46
N VAL A 173 -4.93 -3.31 -20.50
CA VAL A 173 -5.21 -3.74 -19.11
C VAL A 173 -4.55 -2.81 -18.11
N ARG A 174 -5.30 -2.49 -17.03
CA ARG A 174 -4.79 -1.96 -15.77
C ARG A 174 -4.93 -3.01 -14.69
N PHE A 175 -3.86 -3.25 -13.93
CA PHE A 175 -3.80 -4.27 -12.88
C PHE A 175 -4.12 -3.67 -11.52
N HIS A 176 -4.95 -4.37 -10.75
CA HIS A 176 -5.35 -4.03 -9.40
C HIS A 176 -5.12 -5.20 -8.44
N TRP A 177 -4.67 -4.92 -7.23
CA TRP A 177 -4.71 -5.84 -6.10
C TRP A 177 -5.71 -5.33 -5.08
N LYS A 178 -6.74 -6.11 -4.80
CA LYS A 178 -7.78 -5.78 -3.81
C LYS A 178 -7.60 -6.68 -2.59
N PRO A 179 -7.33 -6.12 -1.38
CA PRO A 179 -7.15 -6.94 -0.18
C PRO A 179 -8.47 -7.56 0.26
N LEU A 180 -8.48 -8.86 0.59
CA LEU A 180 -9.67 -9.54 1.13
C LEU A 180 -9.92 -9.20 2.60
N ALA A 181 -8.92 -8.69 3.31
CA ALA A 181 -9.06 -8.14 4.67
C ALA A 181 -9.77 -6.77 4.71
N GLY A 182 -10.15 -6.22 3.54
CA GLY A 182 -10.67 -4.87 3.41
C GLY A 182 -9.59 -3.79 3.52
N LYS A 183 -9.99 -2.56 3.25
CA LYS A 183 -9.11 -1.38 3.29
C LYS A 183 -9.13 -0.74 4.69
N ALA A 184 -7.98 -0.32 5.18
CA ALA A 184 -7.89 0.37 6.47
C ALA A 184 -6.65 1.26 6.55
N SER A 185 -6.78 2.39 7.23
CA SER A 185 -5.70 3.33 7.51
C SER A 185 -5.45 3.51 9.02
N LEU A 186 -4.29 4.06 9.34
CA LEU A 186 -4.04 4.71 10.63
C LEU A 186 -4.70 6.09 10.64
N VAL A 187 -4.79 6.72 11.81
CA VAL A 187 -4.96 8.18 11.92
C VAL A 187 -3.59 8.83 12.08
N TRP A 188 -3.45 10.13 11.74
CA TRP A 188 -2.12 10.74 11.65
C TRP A 188 -1.36 10.76 12.99
N ASP A 189 -2.01 11.10 14.09
CA ASP A 189 -1.40 11.07 15.43
C ASP A 189 -0.90 9.66 15.80
N GLU A 190 -1.69 8.62 15.48
CA GLU A 190 -1.30 7.23 15.67
C GLU A 190 -0.08 6.85 14.83
N ALA A 191 -0.05 7.22 13.55
CA ALA A 191 1.07 6.94 12.66
C ALA A 191 2.37 7.57 13.15
N GLN A 192 2.32 8.83 13.62
CA GLN A 192 3.48 9.53 14.20
C GLN A 192 3.99 8.86 15.47
N LYS A 193 3.09 8.47 16.37
CA LYS A 193 3.46 7.80 17.62
C LYS A 193 4.04 6.40 17.37
N LEU A 194 3.48 5.64 16.42
CA LEU A 194 4.03 4.35 15.99
C LEU A 194 5.46 4.49 15.47
N THR A 195 5.76 5.54 14.70
CA THR A 195 7.13 5.81 14.22
C THR A 195 8.17 5.80 15.34
N GLY A 196 7.79 6.27 16.54
CA GLY A 196 8.68 6.27 17.70
C GLY A 196 8.58 5.04 18.62
N ARG A 197 7.38 4.43 18.70
CA ARG A 197 7.12 3.29 19.59
C ARG A 197 7.49 1.94 18.99
N ASP A 198 7.19 1.76 17.70
CA ASP A 198 7.51 0.56 16.92
C ASP A 198 7.78 0.95 15.46
N PRO A 199 9.00 1.38 15.12
CA PRO A 199 9.35 1.76 13.76
C PRO A 199 9.21 0.60 12.74
N ASP A 200 9.19 -0.64 13.23
CA ASP A 200 9.05 -1.88 12.44
C ASP A 200 7.62 -2.42 12.39
N PHE A 201 6.62 -1.60 12.71
CA PHE A 201 5.25 -2.05 12.92
C PHE A 201 4.65 -2.83 11.73
N HIS A 202 4.73 -2.32 10.50
CA HIS A 202 4.18 -3.03 9.34
C HIS A 202 4.97 -4.32 9.03
N ARG A 203 6.29 -4.29 9.21
CA ARG A 203 7.15 -5.47 9.04
C ARG A 203 6.81 -6.56 10.04
N ARG A 204 6.66 -6.18 11.31
CA ARG A 204 6.30 -7.09 12.40
C ARG A 204 4.90 -7.67 12.21
N GLU A 205 3.93 -6.84 11.87
CA GLU A 205 2.54 -7.23 11.68
C GLU A 205 2.38 -8.24 10.54
N LEU A 206 3.05 -8.02 9.41
CA LEU A 206 3.07 -8.97 8.29
C LEU A 206 3.67 -10.31 8.70
N TRP A 207 4.81 -10.28 9.40
CA TRP A 207 5.50 -11.48 9.87
C TRP A 207 4.64 -12.28 10.83
N GLU A 208 4.14 -11.64 11.89
CA GLU A 208 3.33 -12.27 12.92
C GLU A 208 2.02 -12.84 12.36
N ALA A 209 1.38 -12.15 11.41
CA ALA A 209 0.16 -12.64 10.77
C ALA A 209 0.42 -13.96 10.00
N ILE A 210 1.50 -14.03 9.24
CA ILE A 210 1.87 -15.26 8.49
C ILE A 210 2.20 -16.40 9.47
N GLU A 211 2.97 -16.15 10.53
CA GLU A 211 3.27 -17.16 11.55
C GLU A 211 2.02 -17.66 12.29
N ALA A 212 1.03 -16.79 12.49
CA ALA A 212 -0.24 -17.15 13.10
C ALA A 212 -1.19 -17.91 12.16
N GLY A 213 -0.87 -18.01 10.86
CA GLY A 213 -1.72 -18.60 9.84
C GLY A 213 -2.79 -17.66 9.28
N ASP A 214 -2.76 -16.37 9.64
CA ASP A 214 -3.61 -15.32 9.06
C ASP A 214 -3.01 -14.77 7.79
N PHE A 215 -3.00 -15.59 6.78
CA PHE A 215 -2.34 -15.30 5.51
C PHE A 215 -2.95 -14.07 4.83
N PRO A 216 -2.13 -13.08 4.43
CA PRO A 216 -2.59 -12.00 3.57
C PRO A 216 -3.13 -12.53 2.25
N GLU A 217 -4.33 -12.12 1.89
CA GLU A 217 -5.01 -12.54 0.66
C GLU A 217 -5.40 -11.32 -0.18
N TYR A 218 -5.15 -11.41 -1.48
CA TYR A 218 -5.50 -10.35 -2.43
C TYR A 218 -6.14 -10.93 -3.68
N GLU A 219 -7.12 -10.24 -4.22
CA GLU A 219 -7.66 -10.55 -5.55
C GLU A 219 -6.96 -9.71 -6.62
N LEU A 220 -6.46 -10.38 -7.65
CA LEU A 220 -6.01 -9.71 -8.87
C LEU A 220 -7.25 -9.27 -9.66
N GLY A 221 -7.28 -8.00 -10.00
CA GLY A 221 -8.33 -7.38 -10.78
C GLY A 221 -7.79 -6.77 -12.08
N PHE A 222 -8.58 -6.84 -13.13
CA PHE A 222 -8.29 -6.25 -14.44
C PHE A 222 -9.35 -5.22 -14.80
N GLN A 223 -8.93 -4.02 -15.17
CA GLN A 223 -9.72 -3.11 -16.01
C GLN A 223 -9.31 -3.36 -17.45
N LEU A 224 -10.24 -3.81 -18.28
CA LEU A 224 -9.99 -4.20 -19.67
C LEU A 224 -10.62 -3.19 -20.62
N ILE A 225 -9.83 -2.72 -21.58
CA ILE A 225 -10.26 -1.76 -22.59
C ILE A 225 -9.88 -2.32 -23.95
N PRO A 226 -10.84 -2.50 -24.88
CA PRO A 226 -10.54 -2.85 -26.25
C PRO A 226 -9.58 -1.84 -26.88
N GLU A 227 -8.66 -2.28 -27.74
CA GLU A 227 -7.68 -1.38 -28.37
C GLU A 227 -8.34 -0.29 -29.21
N GLU A 228 -9.48 -0.59 -29.83
CA GLU A 228 -10.30 0.37 -30.58
C GLU A 228 -10.88 1.51 -29.73
N ASP A 229 -10.92 1.34 -28.39
CA ASP A 229 -11.43 2.31 -27.42
C ASP A 229 -10.30 3.19 -26.82
N GLU A 230 -9.06 3.14 -27.33
CA GLU A 230 -7.91 3.89 -26.81
C GLU A 230 -8.20 5.39 -26.60
N PHE A 231 -8.89 6.00 -27.57
CA PHE A 231 -9.20 7.44 -27.58
C PHE A 231 -10.64 7.76 -27.17
N LYS A 232 -11.32 6.86 -26.51
CA LYS A 232 -12.71 7.03 -26.08
C LYS A 232 -12.89 7.97 -24.90
N PHE A 233 -11.87 8.11 -24.09
CA PHE A 233 -11.87 8.91 -22.87
C PHE A 233 -11.39 10.34 -23.14
N ASP A 234 -11.78 11.28 -22.28
CA ASP A 234 -11.30 12.67 -22.31
C ASP A 234 -9.89 12.85 -21.71
N PHE A 235 -9.27 11.74 -21.33
CA PHE A 235 -7.88 11.67 -20.86
C PHE A 235 -7.11 10.58 -21.61
N ASP A 236 -5.79 10.69 -21.62
CA ASP A 236 -4.90 9.74 -22.27
C ASP A 236 -4.68 8.50 -21.37
N LEU A 237 -4.96 7.31 -21.90
CA LEU A 237 -4.75 6.04 -21.20
C LEU A 237 -3.27 5.76 -20.90
N LEU A 238 -2.36 6.39 -21.64
CA LEU A 238 -0.92 6.23 -21.49
C LEU A 238 -0.28 7.29 -20.60
N ASP A 239 -1.08 8.21 -20.05
CA ASP A 239 -0.62 9.15 -19.02
C ASP A 239 -0.61 8.46 -17.65
N PRO A 240 0.56 8.19 -17.05
CA PRO A 240 0.64 7.48 -15.78
C PRO A 240 0.17 8.31 -14.57
N THR A 241 -0.21 9.58 -14.77
CA THR A 241 -0.84 10.42 -13.74
C THR A 241 -2.37 10.35 -13.77
N LYS A 242 -2.95 9.63 -14.74
CA LYS A 242 -4.40 9.45 -14.90
C LYS A 242 -4.81 8.05 -14.44
N LEU A 243 -5.88 7.96 -13.68
CA LEU A 243 -6.53 6.69 -13.35
C LEU A 243 -7.74 6.45 -14.28
N ILE A 244 -8.19 5.22 -14.36
CA ILE A 244 -9.45 4.88 -15.00
C ILE A 244 -10.47 4.67 -13.89
N PRO A 245 -11.50 5.54 -13.76
CA PRO A 245 -12.55 5.36 -12.75
C PRO A 245 -13.25 4.01 -12.87
N GLU A 246 -13.51 3.33 -11.75
CA GLU A 246 -14.21 2.03 -11.76
C GLU A 246 -15.67 2.17 -12.23
N GLU A 247 -16.27 3.34 -12.09
CA GLU A 247 -17.59 3.69 -12.66
C GLU A 247 -17.60 3.67 -14.20
N LEU A 248 -16.46 3.96 -14.85
CA LEU A 248 -16.34 3.91 -16.31
C LEU A 248 -15.92 2.54 -16.81
N VAL A 249 -14.97 1.91 -16.13
CA VAL A 249 -14.48 0.56 -16.46
C VAL A 249 -14.35 -0.26 -15.17
N PRO A 250 -15.33 -1.12 -14.87
CA PRO A 250 -15.31 -1.92 -13.65
C PRO A 250 -14.12 -2.88 -13.57
N VAL A 251 -13.60 -3.08 -12.37
CA VAL A 251 -12.52 -4.04 -12.10
C VAL A 251 -13.07 -5.47 -12.06
N GLN A 252 -12.63 -6.31 -12.98
CA GLN A 252 -12.95 -7.73 -13.04
C GLN A 252 -11.99 -8.54 -12.17
N ARG A 253 -12.48 -9.28 -11.17
CA ARG A 253 -11.65 -10.17 -10.33
C ARG A 253 -11.31 -11.43 -11.12
N VAL A 254 -10.02 -11.72 -11.27
CA VAL A 254 -9.53 -12.78 -12.17
C VAL A 254 -8.77 -13.89 -11.45
N GLY A 255 -8.31 -13.68 -10.23
CA GLY A 255 -7.60 -14.70 -9.47
C GLY A 255 -7.26 -14.22 -8.06
N LYS A 256 -6.73 -15.12 -7.24
CA LYS A 256 -6.35 -14.88 -5.85
C LYS A 256 -4.88 -15.15 -5.61
N MET A 257 -4.24 -14.27 -4.86
CA MET A 257 -2.91 -14.43 -4.30
C MET A 257 -3.02 -14.64 -2.79
N VAL A 258 -2.26 -15.60 -2.27
CA VAL A 258 -2.15 -15.88 -0.83
C VAL A 258 -0.68 -15.84 -0.44
N LEU A 259 -0.33 -15.06 0.58
CA LEU A 259 1.03 -14.97 1.12
C LEU A 259 1.12 -15.84 2.37
N ASN A 260 1.76 -17.00 2.29
CA ASN A 260 1.67 -18.04 3.31
C ASN A 260 3.02 -18.47 3.92
N ARG A 261 4.12 -17.79 3.58
CA ARG A 261 5.45 -18.11 4.12
C ARG A 261 6.31 -16.85 4.23
N ASN A 262 6.92 -16.67 5.39
CA ASN A 262 7.93 -15.63 5.61
C ASN A 262 9.26 -16.00 4.90
N PRO A 263 10.12 -15.01 4.56
CA PRO A 263 11.47 -15.27 4.08
C PRO A 263 12.31 -16.03 5.13
N ASP A 264 13.13 -16.98 4.68
CA ASP A 264 14.08 -17.67 5.56
C ASP A 264 15.28 -16.80 5.93
N ASN A 265 15.69 -15.91 5.01
CA ASN A 265 16.79 -14.99 5.22
C ASN A 265 16.49 -13.62 4.58
N PHE A 266 16.44 -12.59 5.41
CA PHE A 266 16.08 -11.25 4.97
C PHE A 266 17.01 -10.69 3.89
N PHE A 267 18.31 -10.86 4.03
CA PHE A 267 19.27 -10.37 3.03
C PHE A 267 19.15 -11.15 1.72
N ALA A 268 19.20 -12.47 1.78
CA ALA A 268 19.22 -13.32 0.59
C ALA A 268 17.94 -13.18 -0.26
N GLU A 269 16.81 -12.97 0.37
CA GLU A 269 15.50 -12.95 -0.31
C GLU A 269 14.95 -11.53 -0.45
N ASN A 270 14.85 -10.73 0.62
CA ASN A 270 14.25 -9.41 0.55
C ASN A 270 15.22 -8.33 0.01
N GLU A 271 16.51 -8.36 0.41
CA GLU A 271 17.46 -7.36 -0.10
C GLU A 271 17.92 -7.67 -1.51
N GLN A 272 18.17 -8.93 -1.84
CA GLN A 272 18.71 -9.34 -3.15
C GLN A 272 17.64 -9.51 -4.23
N VAL A 273 16.34 -9.48 -3.91
CA VAL A 273 15.33 -9.56 -4.98
C VAL A 273 15.42 -8.37 -5.94
N ALA A 274 15.40 -8.69 -7.23
CA ALA A 274 15.42 -7.75 -8.34
C ALA A 274 14.07 -7.80 -9.06
N PHE A 275 13.24 -6.79 -8.85
CA PHE A 275 12.04 -6.59 -9.65
C PHE A 275 12.37 -5.77 -10.89
N HIS A 276 11.73 -6.10 -12.01
CA HIS A 276 11.95 -5.41 -13.27
C HIS A 276 10.67 -5.39 -14.11
N PRO A 277 10.09 -4.23 -14.46
CA PRO A 277 8.89 -4.16 -15.29
C PRO A 277 9.05 -4.82 -16.66
N GLY A 278 10.28 -4.94 -17.15
CA GLY A 278 10.62 -5.66 -18.38
C GLY A 278 10.58 -7.19 -18.27
N HIS A 279 10.43 -7.75 -17.06
CA HIS A 279 10.18 -9.17 -16.90
C HIS A 279 8.71 -9.45 -17.21
N ILE A 280 8.44 -9.83 -18.46
CA ILE A 280 7.13 -10.24 -18.96
C ILE A 280 7.22 -11.61 -19.61
N VAL A 281 6.07 -12.24 -19.79
CA VAL A 281 5.93 -13.54 -20.45
C VAL A 281 5.09 -13.40 -21.72
N PRO A 282 5.13 -14.36 -22.67
CA PRO A 282 4.28 -14.32 -23.85
C PRO A 282 2.81 -14.09 -23.48
N GLY A 283 2.15 -13.21 -24.24
CA GLY A 283 0.76 -12.79 -23.95
C GLY A 283 0.62 -11.52 -23.12
N LEU A 284 1.73 -10.91 -22.74
CA LEU A 284 1.82 -9.57 -22.13
C LEU A 284 2.75 -8.70 -22.97
N ASP A 285 2.45 -7.42 -23.09
CA ASP A 285 3.36 -6.44 -23.71
C ASP A 285 3.18 -5.05 -23.13
N PHE A 286 4.09 -4.16 -23.48
CA PHE A 286 4.13 -2.77 -23.07
C PHE A 286 3.25 -1.90 -23.97
N THR A 287 2.97 -0.71 -23.48
CA THR A 287 2.42 0.40 -24.27
C THR A 287 3.48 1.48 -24.46
N ASN A 288 3.14 2.51 -25.21
CA ASN A 288 4.00 3.66 -25.44
C ASN A 288 3.96 4.70 -24.31
N ASP A 289 3.49 4.33 -23.11
CA ASP A 289 3.59 5.15 -21.89
C ASP A 289 5.06 5.56 -21.67
N PRO A 290 5.39 6.87 -21.69
CA PRO A 290 6.79 7.33 -21.65
C PRO A 290 7.49 6.97 -20.33
N LEU A 291 6.75 6.90 -19.24
CA LEU A 291 7.29 6.49 -17.96
C LEU A 291 7.57 4.98 -17.97
N LEU A 292 6.65 4.15 -18.48
CA LEU A 292 6.85 2.71 -18.59
C LEU A 292 8.07 2.37 -19.45
N GLN A 293 8.19 3.02 -20.63
CA GLN A 293 9.33 2.81 -21.54
C GLN A 293 10.67 3.15 -20.87
N GLY A 294 10.74 4.23 -20.11
CA GLY A 294 11.95 4.57 -19.36
C GLY A 294 12.25 3.62 -18.20
N ARG A 295 11.22 3.00 -17.60
CA ARG A 295 11.41 1.98 -16.56
C ARG A 295 12.08 0.71 -17.09
N LEU A 296 11.89 0.36 -18.36
CA LEU A 296 12.57 -0.79 -19.00
C LEU A 296 14.09 -0.62 -18.99
N PHE A 297 14.55 0.61 -19.10
CA PHE A 297 15.98 0.94 -19.04
C PHE A 297 16.47 1.10 -17.58
N SER A 298 15.78 1.91 -16.78
CA SER A 298 16.25 2.31 -15.45
C SER A 298 16.35 1.15 -14.45
N TYR A 299 15.47 0.15 -14.56
CA TYR A 299 15.53 -1.02 -13.67
C TYR A 299 16.70 -1.96 -14.01
N THR A 300 17.11 -2.06 -15.27
CA THR A 300 18.35 -2.76 -15.64
C THR A 300 19.55 -2.05 -15.03
N ASP A 301 19.65 -0.74 -15.22
CA ASP A 301 20.75 0.08 -14.70
C ASP A 301 20.89 -0.04 -13.18
N THR A 302 19.78 0.14 -12.44
CA THR A 302 19.82 0.05 -10.97
C THR A 302 20.16 -1.34 -10.47
N GLN A 303 19.70 -2.43 -11.12
CA GLN A 303 20.01 -3.79 -10.68
C GLN A 303 21.49 -4.16 -10.94
N ILE A 304 22.05 -3.76 -12.08
CA ILE A 304 23.48 -3.93 -12.34
C ILE A 304 24.32 -3.22 -11.28
N SER A 305 23.99 -1.98 -10.96
CA SER A 305 24.71 -1.18 -9.96
C SER A 305 24.53 -1.74 -8.53
N ARG A 306 23.29 -2.04 -8.14
CA ARG A 306 22.97 -2.45 -6.78
C ARG A 306 23.40 -3.89 -6.46
N LEU A 307 23.25 -4.82 -7.40
CA LEU A 307 23.53 -6.24 -7.20
C LEU A 307 24.90 -6.67 -7.74
N GLY A 308 25.69 -5.73 -8.23
CA GLY A 308 27.10 -5.93 -8.52
C GLY A 308 27.39 -6.59 -9.85
N GLY A 309 26.47 -6.61 -10.81
CA GLY A 309 26.76 -7.11 -12.14
C GLY A 309 25.56 -7.57 -12.95
N PRO A 310 25.78 -7.95 -14.22
CA PRO A 310 24.73 -8.30 -15.17
C PRO A 310 24.04 -9.64 -14.84
N ASN A 311 24.66 -10.51 -14.03
CA ASN A 311 24.14 -11.83 -13.70
C ASN A 311 23.23 -11.85 -12.45
N PHE A 312 22.58 -10.73 -12.12
CA PHE A 312 21.66 -10.66 -10.98
C PHE A 312 20.47 -11.62 -11.08
N HIS A 313 20.14 -12.09 -12.28
CA HIS A 313 19.14 -13.14 -12.50
C HIS A 313 19.57 -14.53 -11.97
N GLU A 314 20.84 -14.75 -11.69
CA GLU A 314 21.34 -16.01 -11.13
C GLU A 314 21.30 -16.06 -9.60
N ILE A 315 21.04 -14.95 -8.94
CA ILE A 315 20.76 -14.92 -7.51
C ILE A 315 19.49 -15.75 -7.26
N PRO A 316 19.46 -16.67 -6.29
CA PRO A 316 18.40 -17.66 -6.13
C PRO A 316 16.98 -17.10 -6.15
N ILE A 317 16.73 -15.97 -5.47
CA ILE A 317 15.42 -15.33 -5.43
C ILE A 317 14.97 -14.73 -6.78
N ASN A 318 15.91 -14.47 -7.68
CA ASN A 318 15.66 -13.87 -9.00
C ASN A 318 15.61 -14.91 -10.12
N ARG A 319 15.97 -16.17 -9.80
CA ARG A 319 16.06 -17.22 -10.81
C ARG A 319 14.67 -17.74 -11.17
N PRO A 320 14.36 -17.93 -12.48
CA PRO A 320 13.18 -18.66 -12.90
C PRO A 320 13.16 -20.08 -12.35
N THR A 321 11.99 -20.60 -12.00
CA THR A 321 11.80 -21.98 -11.56
C THR A 321 11.65 -22.97 -12.72
N CYS A 322 11.23 -22.47 -13.88
CA CYS A 322 11.18 -23.25 -15.11
C CYS A 322 12.60 -23.44 -15.70
N PRO A 323 12.81 -24.42 -16.59
CA PRO A 323 14.08 -24.61 -17.31
C PRO A 323 14.29 -23.53 -18.37
N TYR A 324 14.16 -22.27 -17.99
CA TYR A 324 14.43 -21.12 -18.83
C TYR A 324 15.93 -20.81 -18.81
N HIS A 325 16.51 -20.63 -19.97
CA HIS A 325 17.92 -20.28 -20.13
C HIS A 325 18.03 -18.93 -20.83
N ASN A 326 18.68 -17.97 -20.20
CA ASN A 326 19.18 -16.82 -20.94
C ASN A 326 20.53 -17.20 -21.59
N PHE A 327 20.87 -16.54 -22.69
CA PHE A 327 22.13 -16.77 -23.39
C PHE A 327 23.25 -15.81 -22.99
N GLN A 328 23.03 -15.09 -21.89
CA GLN A 328 24.06 -14.25 -21.28
C GLN A 328 25.22 -15.12 -20.82
N ARG A 329 26.41 -14.74 -21.20
CA ARG A 329 27.64 -15.45 -20.89
C ARG A 329 28.59 -14.56 -20.12
N ASP A 330 29.38 -15.21 -19.28
CA ASP A 330 30.49 -14.58 -18.55
C ASP A 330 30.02 -13.40 -17.66
N GLY A 331 30.92 -12.50 -17.33
CA GLY A 331 30.64 -11.36 -16.46
C GLY A 331 30.62 -11.71 -14.97
N MET A 332 30.52 -10.68 -14.14
CA MET A 332 30.54 -10.79 -12.67
C MET A 332 29.38 -11.66 -12.18
N HIS A 333 29.68 -12.54 -11.23
CA HIS A 333 28.72 -13.44 -10.57
C HIS A 333 28.05 -14.46 -11.49
N ARG A 334 28.66 -14.79 -12.66
CA ARG A 334 28.21 -15.92 -13.47
C ARG A 334 28.34 -17.22 -12.66
N MET A 335 27.24 -17.91 -12.41
CA MET A 335 27.16 -19.15 -11.63
C MET A 335 27.00 -20.39 -12.52
N GLY A 336 26.48 -20.23 -13.73
CA GLY A 336 26.33 -21.31 -14.71
C GLY A 336 27.65 -21.67 -15.36
N ILE A 337 27.84 -23.00 -15.63
CA ILE A 337 28.99 -23.50 -16.40
C ILE A 337 28.49 -23.87 -17.79
N ASP A 338 28.88 -23.08 -18.78
CA ASP A 338 28.52 -23.33 -20.17
C ASP A 338 29.57 -24.17 -20.85
N THR A 339 29.16 -25.32 -21.38
CA THR A 339 30.07 -26.34 -21.92
C THR A 339 30.12 -26.38 -23.44
N ASN A 340 29.21 -25.69 -24.14
CA ASN A 340 29.18 -25.66 -25.59
C ASN A 340 30.21 -24.70 -26.19
N PRO A 341 30.71 -24.97 -27.41
CA PRO A 341 31.75 -24.17 -28.04
C PRO A 341 31.25 -22.85 -28.62
N ALA A 342 29.92 -22.68 -28.80
CA ALA A 342 29.33 -21.47 -29.38
C ALA A 342 28.62 -20.62 -28.29
N ASN A 343 28.79 -19.29 -28.34
CA ASN A 343 28.09 -18.33 -27.51
C ASN A 343 27.41 -17.22 -28.36
N TYR A 344 27.07 -17.56 -29.60
CA TYR A 344 26.48 -16.64 -30.59
C TYR A 344 25.50 -17.38 -31.51
N GLU A 345 24.55 -16.66 -32.04
CA GLU A 345 23.60 -17.08 -33.06
C GLU A 345 23.72 -16.15 -34.30
N PRO A 346 23.68 -16.66 -35.53
CA PRO A 346 23.64 -18.08 -35.93
C PRO A 346 25.01 -18.73 -35.84
N ASN A 347 25.03 -20.08 -35.64
CA ASN A 347 26.26 -20.86 -35.68
C ASN A 347 26.03 -22.21 -36.37
N SER A 348 27.11 -22.76 -36.91
CA SER A 348 27.13 -24.10 -37.57
C SER A 348 27.89 -25.15 -36.76
N ILE A 349 28.50 -24.76 -35.64
CA ILE A 349 29.39 -25.64 -34.87
C ILE A 349 28.71 -26.30 -33.69
N ASN A 350 27.50 -25.90 -33.37
CA ASN A 350 26.71 -26.42 -32.24
C ASN A 350 25.20 -26.49 -32.56
N ASP A 351 24.83 -26.91 -33.79
CA ASP A 351 23.44 -27.05 -34.25
C ASP A 351 22.61 -25.74 -34.11
N ASN A 352 23.23 -24.63 -34.35
CA ASN A 352 22.65 -23.29 -34.12
C ASN A 352 22.18 -23.05 -32.66
N TRP A 353 22.88 -23.62 -31.68
CA TRP A 353 22.63 -23.37 -30.27
C TRP A 353 23.81 -22.59 -29.66
N PRO A 354 23.59 -21.50 -28.86
CA PRO A 354 22.30 -20.99 -28.35
C PRO A 354 21.46 -20.32 -29.45
N ARG A 355 20.14 -20.36 -29.29
CA ARG A 355 19.18 -19.69 -30.17
C ARG A 355 17.94 -19.26 -29.42
N GLU A 356 17.26 -18.25 -29.90
CA GLU A 356 15.98 -17.82 -29.36
C GLU A 356 14.88 -18.87 -29.59
N THR A 357 13.96 -19.00 -28.65
CA THR A 357 12.76 -19.82 -28.83
C THR A 357 11.82 -19.11 -29.80
N PRO A 358 11.40 -19.76 -30.90
CA PRO A 358 10.48 -19.14 -31.85
C PRO A 358 9.13 -18.77 -31.19
N PRO A 359 8.50 -17.67 -31.60
CA PRO A 359 7.15 -17.35 -31.18
C PRO A 359 6.17 -18.49 -31.46
N GLY A 360 5.15 -18.63 -30.61
CA GLY A 360 4.11 -19.64 -30.76
C GLY A 360 2.85 -19.31 -29.98
N PRO A 361 1.74 -20.00 -30.30
CA PRO A 361 0.46 -19.76 -29.64
C PRO A 361 0.43 -20.22 -28.18
N LYS A 362 1.30 -21.14 -27.82
CA LYS A 362 1.44 -21.67 -26.47
C LYS A 362 2.90 -22.07 -26.22
N ARG A 363 3.47 -21.63 -25.08
CA ARG A 363 4.86 -21.90 -24.69
C ARG A 363 5.90 -21.56 -25.77
N GLY A 364 5.61 -20.57 -26.60
CA GLY A 364 6.55 -20.00 -27.55
C GLY A 364 7.46 -18.95 -26.92
N GLY A 365 8.41 -18.44 -27.70
CA GLY A 365 9.21 -17.28 -27.34
C GLY A 365 8.35 -16.01 -27.28
N PHE A 366 8.89 -14.99 -26.63
CA PHE A 366 8.27 -13.65 -26.61
C PHE A 366 8.28 -13.03 -28.00
N GLU A 367 7.21 -12.34 -28.34
CA GLU A 367 7.05 -11.56 -29.57
C GLU A 367 6.37 -10.24 -29.18
N SER A 368 6.98 -9.13 -29.58
CA SER A 368 6.37 -7.82 -29.38
C SER A 368 5.13 -7.63 -30.24
N TYR A 369 4.13 -6.96 -29.69
CA TYR A 369 2.93 -6.59 -30.41
C TYR A 369 3.27 -5.67 -31.60
N GLN A 370 2.73 -6.00 -32.78
CA GLN A 370 2.95 -5.21 -33.98
C GLN A 370 1.97 -4.05 -34.05
N GLU A 371 2.36 -2.91 -33.52
CA GLU A 371 1.59 -1.68 -33.57
C GLU A 371 1.96 -0.83 -34.76
N ARG A 372 0.94 -0.38 -35.52
CA ARG A 372 1.17 0.60 -36.59
C ARG A 372 1.31 1.99 -35.98
N VAL A 373 2.43 2.65 -36.24
CA VAL A 373 2.67 4.05 -35.88
C VAL A 373 2.53 4.93 -37.10
N GLU A 374 1.70 5.97 -37.03
CA GLU A 374 1.53 6.96 -38.08
C GLU A 374 1.79 8.36 -37.49
N GLY A 375 2.81 9.03 -37.99
CA GLY A 375 3.20 10.37 -37.50
C GLY A 375 4.68 10.68 -37.70
N ASN A 376 5.09 11.84 -37.23
CA ASN A 376 6.49 12.27 -37.22
C ASN A 376 7.15 11.88 -35.88
N LYS A 377 8.38 11.38 -35.93
CA LYS A 377 9.18 11.19 -34.72
C LYS A 377 9.63 12.55 -34.19
N VAL A 378 9.02 13.01 -33.12
CA VAL A 378 9.34 14.27 -32.47
C VAL A 378 9.79 14.01 -31.02
N ARG A 379 10.48 14.97 -30.43
CA ARG A 379 10.83 14.98 -29.01
C ARG A 379 10.04 16.11 -28.32
N GLU A 380 8.75 15.88 -28.17
CA GLU A 380 7.80 16.85 -27.66
C GLU A 380 6.77 16.15 -26.77
N ARG A 381 6.28 16.84 -25.73
CA ARG A 381 5.21 16.31 -24.89
C ARG A 381 3.88 16.36 -25.67
N SER A 382 3.10 15.29 -25.60
CA SER A 382 1.75 15.29 -26.18
C SER A 382 0.88 16.36 -25.51
N PRO A 383 0.07 17.10 -26.28
CA PRO A 383 -0.92 18.01 -25.72
C PRO A 383 -1.92 17.33 -24.77
N SER A 384 -2.21 16.03 -24.96
CA SER A 384 -3.06 15.23 -24.07
C SER A 384 -2.55 15.14 -22.62
N PHE A 385 -1.24 15.36 -22.43
CA PHE A 385 -0.58 15.38 -21.12
C PHE A 385 -0.62 16.75 -20.42
N GLY A 386 -1.30 17.75 -20.98
CA GLY A 386 -1.31 19.13 -20.49
C GLY A 386 -2.39 19.44 -19.44
N GLU A 387 -3.28 18.48 -19.15
CA GLU A 387 -4.32 18.63 -18.12
C GLU A 387 -3.88 17.96 -16.81
N TYR A 388 -3.92 18.70 -15.67
CA TYR A 388 -3.35 18.23 -14.41
C TYR A 388 -4.35 18.21 -13.25
N TYR A 389 -5.56 18.79 -13.37
CA TYR A 389 -6.41 19.13 -12.23
C TYR A 389 -7.73 18.35 -12.15
N SER A 390 -8.23 17.82 -13.25
CA SER A 390 -9.52 17.10 -13.28
C SER A 390 -9.51 15.82 -12.43
N HIS A 391 -8.47 15.00 -12.55
CA HIS A 391 -8.35 13.76 -11.79
C HIS A 391 -8.11 13.97 -10.29
N PRO A 392 -7.20 14.86 -9.83
CA PRO A 392 -7.12 15.18 -8.41
C PRO A 392 -8.42 15.79 -7.87
N ARG A 393 -9.20 16.55 -8.68
CA ARG A 393 -10.52 17.02 -8.29
C ARG A 393 -11.52 15.88 -8.16
N LEU A 394 -11.56 14.94 -9.10
CA LEU A 394 -12.38 13.73 -9.00
C LEU A 394 -12.05 12.98 -7.70
N PHE A 395 -10.76 12.78 -7.40
CA PHE A 395 -10.32 12.16 -6.15
C PHE A 395 -10.85 12.91 -4.92
N TRP A 396 -10.64 14.25 -4.85
CA TRP A 396 -11.11 15.10 -3.75
C TRP A 396 -12.63 15.01 -3.53
N LEU A 397 -13.41 15.13 -4.59
CA LEU A 397 -14.86 15.10 -4.52
C LEU A 397 -15.42 13.72 -4.17
N SER A 398 -14.66 12.66 -4.41
CA SER A 398 -15.03 11.26 -4.10
C SER A 398 -14.82 10.91 -2.62
N GLN A 399 -14.05 11.70 -1.88
CA GLN A 399 -13.77 11.46 -0.48
C GLN A 399 -14.95 11.78 0.43
N THR A 400 -15.11 11.03 1.52
CA THR A 400 -16.07 11.37 2.59
C THR A 400 -15.64 12.66 3.30
N PRO A 401 -16.54 13.35 4.04
CA PRO A 401 -16.18 14.60 4.71
C PRO A 401 -15.01 14.47 5.69
N PHE A 402 -14.86 13.34 6.37
CA PHE A 402 -13.73 13.15 7.28
C PHE A 402 -12.43 12.83 6.53
N GLU A 403 -12.47 12.09 5.41
CA GLU A 403 -11.30 11.91 4.55
C GLU A 403 -10.83 13.22 3.93
N GLN A 404 -11.76 14.09 3.50
CA GLN A 404 -11.43 15.45 3.04
C GLN A 404 -10.73 16.26 4.14
N ARG A 405 -11.22 16.20 5.37
CA ARG A 405 -10.54 16.83 6.52
C ARG A 405 -9.13 16.28 6.71
N HIS A 406 -8.94 14.96 6.63
CA HIS A 406 -7.61 14.35 6.76
C HIS A 406 -6.64 14.79 5.66
N ILE A 407 -7.12 14.99 4.44
CA ILE A 407 -6.31 15.54 3.34
C ILE A 407 -5.88 16.99 3.67
N VAL A 408 -6.81 17.83 4.12
CA VAL A 408 -6.50 19.21 4.54
C VAL A 408 -5.47 19.21 5.66
N ASP A 409 -5.65 18.36 6.67
CA ASP A 409 -4.74 18.23 7.81
C ASP A 409 -3.36 17.73 7.35
N GLY A 410 -3.30 16.79 6.40
CA GLY A 410 -2.07 16.30 5.78
C GLY A 410 -1.28 17.42 5.08
N PHE A 411 -1.92 18.15 4.18
CA PHE A 411 -1.29 19.31 3.53
C PHE A 411 -0.85 20.37 4.54
N SER A 412 -1.71 20.69 5.51
CA SER A 412 -1.41 21.71 6.53
C SER A 412 -0.19 21.33 7.37
N PHE A 413 -0.11 20.05 7.80
CA PHE A 413 1.01 19.54 8.55
C PHE A 413 2.32 19.61 7.75
N GLU A 414 2.32 19.06 6.55
CA GLU A 414 3.51 19.00 5.69
C GLU A 414 4.01 20.41 5.34
N LEU A 415 3.12 21.27 4.86
CA LEU A 415 3.45 22.63 4.46
C LEU A 415 3.84 23.54 5.63
N SER A 416 3.36 23.27 6.85
CA SER A 416 3.78 24.01 8.04
C SER A 416 5.28 23.89 8.35
N LYS A 417 5.92 22.83 7.83
CA LYS A 417 7.37 22.58 7.98
C LYS A 417 8.21 23.15 6.84
N VAL A 418 7.59 23.61 5.78
CA VAL A 418 8.26 24.29 4.67
C VAL A 418 8.68 25.68 5.14
N VAL A 419 9.97 25.97 5.07
CA VAL A 419 10.54 27.21 5.61
C VAL A 419 10.25 28.42 4.72
N ARG A 420 10.29 28.24 3.40
CA ARG A 420 10.14 29.34 2.43
C ARG A 420 8.67 29.64 2.15
N PRO A 421 8.14 30.86 2.51
CA PRO A 421 6.74 31.19 2.36
C PRO A 421 6.22 31.06 0.93
N TYR A 422 6.99 31.50 -0.05
CA TYR A 422 6.60 31.50 -1.46
C TYR A 422 6.35 30.08 -2.02
N ILE A 423 6.96 29.03 -1.44
CA ILE A 423 6.68 27.64 -1.81
C ILE A 423 5.27 27.27 -1.35
N ARG A 424 4.93 27.59 -0.10
CA ARG A 424 3.58 27.35 0.46
C ARG A 424 2.51 28.07 -0.33
N GLU A 425 2.75 29.33 -0.69
CA GLU A 425 1.86 30.15 -1.49
C GLU A 425 1.59 29.54 -2.86
N ARG A 426 2.66 29.08 -3.57
CA ARG A 426 2.51 28.40 -4.86
C ARG A 426 1.75 27.07 -4.74
N VAL A 427 1.98 26.28 -3.68
CA VAL A 427 1.20 25.05 -3.48
C VAL A 427 -0.27 25.36 -3.25
N VAL A 428 -0.59 26.36 -2.43
CA VAL A 428 -1.98 26.79 -2.21
C VAL A 428 -2.63 27.28 -3.51
N ASP A 429 -1.90 27.99 -4.35
CA ASP A 429 -2.34 28.35 -5.70
C ASP A 429 -2.68 27.13 -6.55
N GLN A 430 -1.81 26.13 -6.59
CA GLN A 430 -2.08 24.87 -7.29
C GLN A 430 -3.32 24.14 -6.75
N LEU A 431 -3.52 24.14 -5.42
CA LEU A 431 -4.72 23.55 -4.81
C LEU A 431 -6.00 24.28 -5.20
N ALA A 432 -5.95 25.61 -5.42
CA ALA A 432 -7.10 26.38 -5.89
C ALA A 432 -7.56 25.97 -7.30
N HIS A 433 -6.64 25.53 -8.15
CA HIS A 433 -6.96 24.96 -9.45
C HIS A 433 -7.62 23.56 -9.37
N ILE A 434 -7.41 22.83 -8.27
CA ILE A 434 -8.09 21.55 -8.04
C ILE A 434 -9.50 21.81 -7.51
N ASP A 435 -9.59 22.47 -6.34
CA ASP A 435 -10.86 22.81 -5.70
C ASP A 435 -10.67 23.96 -4.71
N LEU A 436 -11.51 24.97 -4.84
CA LEU A 436 -11.41 26.17 -4.00
C LEU A 436 -11.63 25.88 -2.51
N THR A 437 -12.51 24.92 -2.17
CA THR A 437 -12.77 24.59 -0.76
C THR A 437 -11.56 23.94 -0.09
N LEU A 438 -10.81 23.10 -0.82
CA LEU A 438 -9.54 22.53 -0.39
C LEU A 438 -8.50 23.64 -0.15
N ALA A 439 -8.31 24.52 -1.14
CA ALA A 439 -7.34 25.61 -1.04
C ALA A 439 -7.63 26.56 0.13
N GLN A 440 -8.89 26.98 0.30
CA GLN A 440 -9.32 27.84 1.40
C GLN A 440 -9.05 27.22 2.77
N ALA A 441 -9.34 25.91 2.92
CA ALA A 441 -9.12 25.22 4.18
C ALA A 441 -7.63 25.12 4.53
N VAL A 442 -6.78 24.77 3.56
CA VAL A 442 -5.32 24.70 3.74
C VAL A 442 -4.72 26.08 3.99
N ALA A 443 -5.10 27.08 3.17
CA ALA A 443 -4.65 28.49 3.31
C ALA A 443 -4.95 29.02 4.71
N LYS A 444 -6.18 28.81 5.21
CA LYS A 444 -6.58 29.20 6.56
C LYS A 444 -5.66 28.60 7.64
N ASN A 445 -5.34 27.32 7.53
CA ASN A 445 -4.48 26.65 8.51
C ASN A 445 -3.03 27.14 8.46
N LEU A 446 -2.58 27.65 7.30
CA LEU A 446 -1.23 28.18 7.09
C LEU A 446 -1.12 29.70 7.29
N GLY A 447 -2.24 30.40 7.53
CA GLY A 447 -2.28 31.85 7.63
C GLY A 447 -1.98 32.56 6.29
N ILE A 448 -2.39 31.97 5.16
CA ILE A 448 -2.23 32.51 3.81
C ILE A 448 -3.57 33.10 3.37
N GLU A 449 -3.54 34.33 2.84
CA GLU A 449 -4.69 34.97 2.22
C GLU A 449 -4.72 34.67 0.73
N LEU A 450 -5.88 34.22 0.22
CA LEU A 450 -6.07 33.98 -1.21
C LEU A 450 -6.33 35.30 -1.92
N THR A 451 -5.76 35.46 -3.10
CA THR A 451 -5.99 36.60 -3.98
C THR A 451 -7.36 36.54 -4.66
N ASP A 452 -7.86 37.68 -5.17
CA ASP A 452 -9.11 37.72 -5.93
C ASP A 452 -9.06 36.82 -7.18
N ASP A 453 -7.90 36.70 -7.83
CA ASP A 453 -7.72 35.82 -8.98
C ASP A 453 -7.90 34.34 -8.58
N GLN A 454 -7.32 33.94 -7.46
CA GLN A 454 -7.46 32.56 -6.94
C GLN A 454 -8.89 32.22 -6.50
N LEU A 455 -9.61 33.22 -5.94
CA LEU A 455 -11.02 33.06 -5.54
C LEU A 455 -11.96 32.90 -6.75
N ASN A 456 -11.54 33.34 -7.94
CA ASN A 456 -12.32 33.32 -9.18
C ASN A 456 -11.85 32.25 -10.18
N ILE A 457 -10.97 31.30 -9.79
CA ILE A 457 -10.53 30.20 -10.65
C ILE A 457 -11.74 29.36 -11.05
N THR A 458 -11.88 29.11 -12.34
CA THR A 458 -12.90 28.17 -12.85
C THR A 458 -12.45 26.74 -12.57
N PRO A 459 -13.28 25.91 -11.93
CA PRO A 459 -12.94 24.51 -11.70
C PRO A 459 -12.64 23.74 -13.00
N PRO A 460 -11.74 22.76 -12.97
CA PRO A 460 -11.47 21.91 -14.13
C PRO A 460 -12.70 21.07 -14.50
N PRO A 461 -12.78 20.55 -15.74
CA PRO A 461 -13.88 19.73 -16.19
C PRO A 461 -14.01 18.44 -15.36
N ASP A 462 -15.20 17.85 -15.34
CA ASP A 462 -15.44 16.54 -14.77
C ASP A 462 -14.81 15.46 -15.69
N VAL A 463 -14.20 14.41 -15.12
CA VAL A 463 -13.56 13.33 -15.88
C VAL A 463 -14.61 12.50 -16.61
N ASN A 464 -14.67 12.52 -17.92
CA ASN A 464 -15.74 11.91 -18.73
C ASN A 464 -17.16 12.23 -18.21
N GLY A 465 -17.37 13.44 -17.69
CA GLY A 465 -18.62 13.85 -17.06
C GLY A 465 -18.87 13.29 -15.66
N LEU A 466 -17.92 12.55 -15.07
CA LEU A 466 -18.01 11.93 -13.76
C LEU A 466 -17.49 12.88 -12.67
N LYS A 467 -18.37 13.27 -11.75
CA LYS A 467 -17.99 14.14 -10.60
C LYS A 467 -17.40 13.40 -9.42
N LYS A 468 -17.83 12.15 -9.22
CA LYS A 468 -17.43 11.30 -8.08
C LYS A 468 -17.34 9.86 -8.51
N ASP A 469 -16.41 9.14 -7.91
CA ASP A 469 -16.30 7.69 -7.96
C ASP A 469 -16.10 7.15 -6.53
N PRO A 470 -17.10 6.49 -5.93
CA PRO A 470 -17.01 5.98 -4.56
C PRO A 470 -15.87 5.00 -4.33
N SER A 471 -15.37 4.33 -5.39
CA SER A 471 -14.25 3.39 -5.31
C SER A 471 -12.93 4.07 -4.90
N LEU A 472 -12.81 5.39 -5.11
CA LEU A 472 -11.64 6.20 -4.76
C LEU A 472 -11.54 6.50 -3.26
N SER A 473 -12.66 6.45 -2.52
CA SER A 473 -12.68 6.54 -1.06
C SER A 473 -12.31 5.21 -0.42
N LEU A 474 -11.65 5.25 0.73
CA LEU A 474 -11.43 4.05 1.54
C LEU A 474 -12.70 3.58 2.24
N TYR A 475 -13.60 4.51 2.57
CA TYR A 475 -14.70 4.28 3.51
C TYR A 475 -16.09 4.52 2.95
N ALA A 476 -16.23 5.07 1.74
CA ALA A 476 -17.55 5.26 1.12
C ALA A 476 -18.27 3.94 0.81
N ILE A 477 -17.52 2.88 0.53
CA ILE A 477 -18.03 1.52 0.32
C ILE A 477 -17.45 0.64 1.43
N PRO A 478 -18.27 0.17 2.39
CA PRO A 478 -17.81 -0.76 3.43
C PRO A 478 -17.36 -2.08 2.80
N ASP A 479 -16.14 -2.50 3.09
CA ASP A 479 -15.57 -3.76 2.61
C ASP A 479 -14.80 -4.52 3.71
N GLY A 480 -14.93 -4.06 4.97
CA GLY A 480 -14.15 -4.57 6.09
C GLY A 480 -14.67 -5.88 6.65
N ASP A 481 -13.74 -6.81 6.93
CA ASP A 481 -13.91 -7.95 7.81
C ASP A 481 -13.14 -7.71 9.11
N VAL A 482 -13.54 -8.40 10.18
CA VAL A 482 -12.86 -8.36 11.48
C VAL A 482 -11.76 -9.43 11.57
N LYS A 483 -11.71 -10.38 10.67
CA LYS A 483 -10.71 -11.46 10.64
C LYS A 483 -9.28 -10.89 10.62
N GLY A 484 -8.40 -11.44 11.46
CA GLY A 484 -7.01 -11.01 11.57
C GLY A 484 -6.81 -9.69 12.32
N ARG A 485 -7.87 -9.05 12.82
CA ARG A 485 -7.77 -7.88 13.71
C ARG A 485 -7.27 -8.29 15.09
N VAL A 486 -6.67 -7.33 15.80
CA VAL A 486 -6.10 -7.56 17.14
C VAL A 486 -6.88 -6.74 18.16
N VAL A 487 -7.34 -7.40 19.22
CA VAL A 487 -8.05 -6.78 20.34
C VAL A 487 -7.22 -6.89 21.62
N ALA A 488 -6.97 -5.77 22.28
CA ALA A 488 -6.38 -5.75 23.60
C ALA A 488 -7.45 -6.02 24.64
N ILE A 489 -7.19 -6.95 25.56
CA ILE A 489 -8.00 -7.19 26.74
C ILE A 489 -7.18 -6.72 27.94
N LEU A 490 -7.59 -5.59 28.55
CA LEU A 490 -6.92 -5.04 29.72
C LEU A 490 -7.42 -5.80 30.93
N LEU A 491 -6.61 -6.73 31.45
CA LEU A 491 -6.94 -7.56 32.59
C LEU A 491 -6.81 -6.77 33.88
N ASN A 492 -7.60 -7.17 34.86
CA ASN A 492 -7.53 -6.76 36.24
C ASN A 492 -7.36 -8.01 37.14
N ASP A 493 -6.97 -7.83 38.36
CA ASP A 493 -6.95 -8.92 39.32
C ASP A 493 -8.38 -9.41 39.57
N GLU A 494 -8.55 -10.73 39.80
CA GLU A 494 -9.87 -11.36 39.96
C GLU A 494 -10.81 -11.10 38.78
N VAL A 495 -10.26 -11.09 37.57
CA VAL A 495 -11.09 -11.02 36.35
C VAL A 495 -12.11 -12.16 36.34
N ARG A 496 -13.37 -11.85 35.96
CA ARG A 496 -14.41 -12.85 35.90
C ARG A 496 -14.12 -13.86 34.79
N SER A 497 -13.77 -15.08 35.14
CA SER A 497 -13.36 -16.15 34.25
C SER A 497 -14.41 -16.45 33.16
N ALA A 498 -15.70 -16.53 33.56
CA ALA A 498 -16.79 -16.80 32.63
C ALA A 498 -16.92 -15.72 31.52
N ASP A 499 -16.79 -14.44 31.88
CA ASP A 499 -16.86 -13.33 30.93
C ASP A 499 -15.63 -13.33 30.00
N LEU A 500 -14.43 -13.54 30.56
CA LEU A 500 -13.22 -13.61 29.74
C LEU A 500 -13.28 -14.76 28.73
N LEU A 501 -13.78 -15.93 29.17
CA LEU A 501 -13.94 -17.09 28.27
C LEU A 501 -14.96 -16.79 27.15
N ALA A 502 -16.06 -16.11 27.46
CA ALA A 502 -17.06 -15.70 26.47
C ALA A 502 -16.44 -14.74 25.44
N ILE A 503 -15.67 -13.74 25.88
CA ILE A 503 -14.94 -12.80 25.03
C ILE A 503 -13.97 -13.56 24.10
N LEU A 504 -13.11 -14.41 24.66
CA LEU A 504 -12.10 -15.15 23.89
C LEU A 504 -12.75 -16.07 22.85
N ASN A 505 -13.84 -16.75 23.20
CA ASN A 505 -14.58 -17.62 22.27
C ASN A 505 -15.23 -16.82 21.14
N ALA A 506 -15.85 -15.67 21.43
CA ALA A 506 -16.48 -14.81 20.42
C ALA A 506 -15.44 -14.26 19.44
N LEU A 507 -14.31 -13.75 19.94
CA LEU A 507 -13.21 -13.26 19.12
C LEU A 507 -12.64 -14.38 18.22
N LYS A 508 -12.34 -15.53 18.81
CA LYS A 508 -11.82 -16.71 18.10
C LYS A 508 -12.77 -17.19 16.98
N ALA A 509 -14.07 -17.21 17.25
CA ALA A 509 -15.08 -17.63 16.27
C ALA A 509 -15.11 -16.73 15.02
N LYS A 510 -14.65 -15.49 15.14
CA LYS A 510 -14.52 -14.50 14.05
C LYS A 510 -13.09 -14.36 13.52
N GLY A 511 -12.15 -15.20 13.97
CA GLY A 511 -10.74 -15.10 13.57
C GLY A 511 -10.05 -13.83 14.05
N VAL A 512 -10.51 -13.24 15.16
CA VAL A 512 -9.91 -12.04 15.79
C VAL A 512 -8.93 -12.48 16.87
N HIS A 513 -7.76 -11.86 16.91
CA HIS A 513 -6.71 -12.15 17.88
C HIS A 513 -6.91 -11.35 19.18
N ALA A 514 -6.87 -12.04 20.30
CA ALA A 514 -6.89 -11.42 21.62
C ALA A 514 -5.47 -11.31 22.19
N LYS A 515 -5.10 -10.12 22.71
CA LYS A 515 -3.88 -9.93 23.51
C LYS A 515 -4.26 -9.61 24.95
N LEU A 516 -3.89 -10.49 25.88
CA LEU A 516 -4.11 -10.29 27.31
C LEU A 516 -3.01 -9.37 27.85
N LEU A 517 -3.40 -8.18 28.30
CA LEU A 517 -2.48 -7.15 28.78
C LEU A 517 -2.71 -6.88 30.28
N TYR A 518 -1.62 -6.60 30.98
CA TYR A 518 -1.65 -6.23 32.39
C TYR A 518 -0.52 -5.23 32.73
N SER A 519 -0.50 -4.72 33.96
CA SER A 519 0.53 -3.76 34.40
C SER A 519 1.94 -4.35 34.47
N ARG A 520 2.07 -5.68 34.57
CA ARG A 520 3.34 -6.43 34.64
C ARG A 520 3.27 -7.71 33.84
N MET A 521 4.41 -8.25 33.48
CA MET A 521 4.52 -9.59 32.89
C MET A 521 4.28 -10.68 33.95
N GLY A 522 4.08 -11.91 33.48
CA GLY A 522 3.82 -13.08 34.30
C GLY A 522 2.40 -13.58 34.17
N GLU A 523 1.67 -13.69 35.26
CA GLU A 523 0.35 -14.30 35.29
C GLU A 523 -0.62 -13.46 36.11
N VAL A 524 -1.91 -13.55 35.81
CA VAL A 524 -3.04 -13.04 36.58
C VAL A 524 -3.94 -14.21 36.94
N THR A 525 -4.49 -14.20 38.15
CA THR A 525 -5.42 -15.23 38.62
C THR A 525 -6.86 -14.70 38.49
N ALA A 526 -7.71 -15.44 37.78
CA ALA A 526 -9.13 -15.15 37.65
C ALA A 526 -9.89 -15.50 38.93
N ASP A 527 -11.16 -15.10 39.05
CA ASP A 527 -12.04 -15.29 40.20
C ASP A 527 -12.27 -16.76 40.56
N ASP A 528 -12.16 -17.67 39.58
CA ASP A 528 -12.29 -19.13 39.78
C ASP A 528 -10.95 -19.85 40.04
N GLY A 529 -9.86 -19.12 40.18
CA GLY A 529 -8.50 -19.65 40.35
C GLY A 529 -7.77 -20.01 39.06
N THR A 530 -8.36 -19.76 37.88
CA THR A 530 -7.68 -19.97 36.61
C THR A 530 -6.51 -19.02 36.47
N VAL A 531 -5.34 -19.55 36.07
CA VAL A 531 -4.11 -18.78 35.85
C VAL A 531 -4.02 -18.40 34.38
N LEU A 532 -3.85 -17.09 34.11
CA LEU A 532 -3.84 -16.49 32.79
C LEU A 532 -2.46 -15.90 32.50
N PRO A 533 -1.74 -16.40 31.48
CA PRO A 533 -0.46 -15.83 31.08
C PRO A 533 -0.67 -14.46 30.43
N ILE A 534 0.17 -13.49 30.76
CA ILE A 534 0.14 -12.13 30.20
C ILE A 534 0.99 -12.06 28.95
N ALA A 535 0.38 -11.63 27.85
CA ALA A 535 1.06 -11.50 26.55
C ALA A 535 2.02 -10.30 26.51
N ALA A 536 1.63 -9.16 27.12
CA ALA A 536 2.45 -7.96 27.21
C ALA A 536 1.96 -7.02 28.32
N THR A 537 2.78 -6.04 28.68
CA THR A 537 2.36 -4.93 29.55
C THR A 537 1.62 -3.86 28.72
N PHE A 538 0.88 -2.95 29.39
CA PHE A 538 0.23 -1.83 28.70
C PHE A 538 1.21 -0.97 27.89
N ALA A 539 2.40 -0.73 28.43
CA ALA A 539 3.45 0.00 27.73
C ALA A 539 4.12 -0.83 26.62
N GLY A 540 4.23 -2.17 26.82
CA GLY A 540 4.90 -3.08 25.86
C GLY A 540 4.08 -3.38 24.60
N ALA A 541 2.73 -3.30 24.71
CA ALA A 541 1.83 -3.38 23.56
C ALA A 541 0.84 -2.20 23.61
N PRO A 542 1.27 -0.99 23.22
CA PRO A 542 0.45 0.21 23.32
C PRO A 542 -0.81 0.12 22.45
N SER A 543 -1.80 0.96 22.74
CA SER A 543 -3.08 0.99 22.02
C SER A 543 -2.92 1.17 20.49
N LEU A 544 -1.80 1.74 20.08
CA LEU A 544 -1.40 1.92 18.67
C LEU A 544 -1.33 0.62 17.88
N THR A 545 -1.01 -0.50 18.55
CA THR A 545 -0.76 -1.80 17.91
C THR A 545 -2.00 -2.68 17.79
N VAL A 546 -3.15 -2.22 18.31
CA VAL A 546 -4.41 -2.98 18.32
C VAL A 546 -5.54 -2.23 17.62
N ASP A 547 -6.61 -2.95 17.27
CA ASP A 547 -7.75 -2.39 16.53
C ASP A 547 -8.94 -2.04 17.45
N ALA A 548 -9.05 -2.69 18.60
CA ALA A 548 -10.07 -2.40 19.62
C ALA A 548 -9.56 -2.74 21.02
N VAL A 549 -10.28 -2.29 22.05
CA VAL A 549 -9.91 -2.50 23.45
C VAL A 549 -11.12 -3.01 24.24
N ILE A 550 -10.92 -4.03 25.06
CA ILE A 550 -11.91 -4.57 26.00
C ILE A 550 -11.38 -4.45 27.43
N VAL A 551 -12.22 -3.99 28.34
CA VAL A 551 -11.99 -4.13 29.78
C VAL A 551 -13.09 -5.04 30.33
N PRO A 552 -12.77 -6.30 30.73
CA PRO A 552 -13.73 -7.27 31.22
C PRO A 552 -14.18 -6.96 32.64
N CYS A 553 -15.23 -7.67 33.11
CA CYS A 553 -15.65 -7.64 34.50
C CYS A 553 -14.56 -8.17 35.43
N GLY A 554 -14.49 -7.60 36.65
CA GLY A 554 -13.55 -7.99 37.68
C GLY A 554 -13.29 -6.85 38.67
N ASN A 555 -12.30 -7.02 39.52
CA ASN A 555 -11.87 -5.97 40.43
C ASN A 555 -10.99 -4.94 39.69
N ILE A 556 -11.59 -3.83 39.26
CA ILE A 556 -10.91 -2.80 38.48
C ILE A 556 -10.05 -1.83 39.28
N ALA A 557 -9.96 -1.98 40.62
CA ALA A 557 -9.31 -0.98 41.48
C ALA A 557 -7.86 -0.69 41.07
N ASP A 558 -7.10 -1.73 40.75
CA ASP A 558 -5.68 -1.59 40.36
C ASP A 558 -5.51 -0.90 39.01
N ILE A 559 -6.28 -1.32 37.99
CA ILE A 559 -6.16 -0.70 36.68
C ILE A 559 -6.78 0.70 36.66
N ALA A 560 -7.82 0.97 37.45
CA ALA A 560 -8.42 2.30 37.54
C ALA A 560 -7.45 3.35 38.11
N ASN A 561 -6.54 2.92 38.98
CA ASN A 561 -5.49 3.77 39.53
C ASN A 561 -4.17 3.73 38.73
N ASN A 562 -4.09 2.92 37.67
CA ASN A 562 -2.91 2.78 36.86
C ASN A 562 -2.91 3.82 35.72
N GLY A 563 -1.88 4.68 35.72
CA GLY A 563 -1.74 5.76 34.71
C GLY A 563 -1.62 5.24 33.28
N ASP A 564 -0.91 4.11 33.08
CA ASP A 564 -0.71 3.52 31.75
C ASP A 564 -2.03 2.94 31.21
N ALA A 565 -2.84 2.27 32.04
CA ALA A 565 -4.14 1.74 31.64
C ALA A 565 -5.12 2.87 31.29
N ASN A 566 -5.13 3.94 32.06
CA ASN A 566 -5.94 5.13 31.81
C ASN A 566 -5.52 5.83 30.51
N TYR A 567 -4.21 6.00 30.32
CA TYR A 567 -3.66 6.56 29.07
C TYR A 567 -4.01 5.67 27.87
N TYR A 568 -3.91 4.35 28.01
CA TYR A 568 -4.25 3.37 26.98
C TYR A 568 -5.67 3.57 26.44
N LEU A 569 -6.64 3.71 27.35
CA LEU A 569 -8.05 3.93 26.98
C LEU A 569 -8.28 5.30 26.37
N MET A 570 -7.66 6.38 26.91
CA MET A 570 -7.74 7.72 26.33
C MET A 570 -7.17 7.75 24.92
N GLU A 571 -6.02 7.13 24.71
CA GLU A 571 -5.35 7.06 23.41
C GLU A 571 -6.16 6.24 22.41
N ALA A 572 -6.72 5.09 22.81
CA ALA A 572 -7.60 4.28 21.97
C ALA A 572 -8.86 5.08 21.56
N TYR A 573 -9.47 5.83 22.47
CA TYR A 573 -10.61 6.71 22.18
C TYR A 573 -10.22 7.82 21.19
N LYS A 574 -9.09 8.51 21.44
CA LYS A 574 -8.58 9.57 20.58
C LYS A 574 -8.28 9.06 19.15
N HIS A 575 -7.81 7.84 19.04
CA HIS A 575 -7.56 7.18 17.75
C HIS A 575 -8.81 6.50 17.17
N LEU A 576 -9.99 6.87 17.66
CA LEU A 576 -11.30 6.44 17.13
C LEU A 576 -11.52 4.92 17.17
N LYS A 577 -10.80 4.18 18.04
CA LYS A 577 -10.93 2.72 18.15
C LYS A 577 -12.20 2.34 18.90
N PRO A 578 -12.89 1.24 18.52
CA PRO A 578 -13.93 0.65 19.33
C PRO A 578 -13.42 0.27 20.72
N ILE A 579 -14.23 0.54 21.73
CA ILE A 579 -13.95 0.22 23.15
C ILE A 579 -15.13 -0.57 23.70
N ALA A 580 -14.87 -1.57 24.54
CA ALA A 580 -15.91 -2.35 25.18
C ALA A 580 -15.62 -2.44 26.68
N LEU A 581 -16.62 -2.09 27.52
CA LEU A 581 -16.50 -1.96 28.97
C LEU A 581 -17.58 -2.81 29.63
N ALA A 582 -17.19 -3.85 30.37
CA ALA A 582 -18.12 -4.74 31.06
C ALA A 582 -18.13 -4.54 32.60
N GLY A 583 -19.31 -4.57 33.19
CA GLY A 583 -19.49 -4.45 34.65
C GLY A 583 -18.94 -3.13 35.23
N ASP A 584 -18.10 -3.23 36.25
CA ASP A 584 -17.49 -2.07 36.90
C ASP A 584 -16.53 -1.29 36.01
N ALA A 585 -16.03 -1.89 34.90
CA ALA A 585 -15.17 -1.22 33.95
C ALA A 585 -15.85 -0.01 33.26
N ARG A 586 -17.18 0.08 33.26
CA ARG A 586 -17.92 1.25 32.76
C ARG A 586 -17.54 2.57 33.47
N LYS A 587 -16.97 2.47 34.67
CA LYS A 587 -16.44 3.63 35.42
C LYS A 587 -15.27 4.32 34.72
N PHE A 588 -14.56 3.62 33.80
CA PHE A 588 -13.48 4.19 33.01
C PHE A 588 -13.93 5.29 32.01
N LYS A 589 -15.23 5.40 31.73
CA LYS A 589 -15.71 6.52 30.88
C LYS A 589 -15.34 7.88 31.47
N ALA A 590 -15.39 8.02 32.80
CA ALA A 590 -14.96 9.25 33.44
C ALA A 590 -13.47 9.56 33.21
N THR A 591 -12.63 8.52 33.17
CA THR A 591 -11.19 8.65 32.91
C THR A 591 -10.91 9.13 31.49
N ILE A 592 -11.59 8.58 30.51
CA ILE A 592 -11.44 8.99 29.10
C ILE A 592 -12.16 10.32 28.80
N LYS A 593 -12.66 11.01 29.84
CA LYS A 593 -13.38 12.29 29.74
C LYS A 593 -14.63 12.24 28.85
N VAL A 594 -15.22 11.08 28.72
CA VAL A 594 -16.49 10.83 28.07
C VAL A 594 -17.55 10.72 29.18
N ALA A 595 -18.34 11.75 29.34
CA ALA A 595 -19.24 11.86 30.49
C ALA A 595 -20.60 11.18 30.28
N ASP A 596 -21.00 10.93 29.03
CA ASP A 596 -22.37 10.60 28.70
C ASP A 596 -22.60 9.09 28.52
N GLN A 597 -23.78 8.61 28.99
CA GLN A 597 -24.27 7.28 28.64
C GLN A 597 -24.61 7.19 27.16
N GLY A 598 -24.30 6.04 26.54
CA GLY A 598 -24.59 5.81 25.13
C GLY A 598 -23.60 6.51 24.17
N GLU A 599 -22.37 6.73 24.59
CA GLU A 599 -21.33 7.26 23.71
C GLU A 599 -21.07 6.29 22.54
N GLU A 600 -21.21 6.80 21.35
CA GLU A 600 -21.02 6.02 20.11
C GLU A 600 -19.64 5.36 20.07
N GLY A 601 -19.62 4.06 19.75
CA GLY A 601 -18.39 3.26 19.66
C GLY A 601 -17.84 2.78 21.00
N ILE A 602 -18.59 2.91 22.09
CA ILE A 602 -18.33 2.25 23.37
C ILE A 602 -19.44 1.24 23.64
N ALA A 603 -19.13 -0.05 23.49
CA ALA A 603 -20.05 -1.12 23.88
C ALA A 603 -20.04 -1.27 25.40
N GLU A 604 -21.21 -1.37 26.03
CA GLU A 604 -21.37 -1.44 27.48
C GLU A 604 -22.34 -2.54 27.87
N ALA A 605 -21.99 -3.34 28.89
CA ALA A 605 -22.86 -4.34 29.47
C ALA A 605 -22.56 -4.58 30.95
N ASP A 606 -23.47 -5.24 31.67
CA ASP A 606 -23.24 -5.71 33.04
C ASP A 606 -22.36 -6.98 33.08
N SER A 607 -22.35 -7.74 31.98
CA SER A 607 -21.51 -8.92 31.76
C SER A 607 -21.15 -9.04 30.27
N ALA A 608 -20.08 -9.75 29.97
CA ALA A 608 -19.66 -9.98 28.58
C ALA A 608 -20.51 -11.09 27.93
N ASP A 609 -21.75 -10.77 27.59
CA ASP A 609 -22.65 -11.68 26.86
C ASP A 609 -22.53 -11.56 25.33
N GLY A 610 -23.35 -12.33 24.62
CA GLY A 610 -23.35 -12.34 23.16
C GLY A 610 -23.66 -10.97 22.54
N SER A 611 -24.59 -10.20 23.12
CA SER A 611 -25.00 -8.89 22.59
C SER A 611 -23.87 -7.85 22.72
N PHE A 612 -23.14 -7.89 23.82
CA PHE A 612 -21.94 -7.05 24.04
C PHE A 612 -20.85 -7.31 23.00
N MET A 613 -20.58 -8.58 22.71
CA MET A 613 -19.59 -8.95 21.71
C MET A 613 -20.05 -8.65 20.28
N ASP A 614 -21.35 -8.86 19.97
CA ASP A 614 -21.90 -8.51 18.65
C ASP A 614 -21.84 -7.01 18.37
N GLU A 615 -22.09 -6.16 19.39
CA GLU A 615 -21.93 -4.72 19.28
C GLU A 615 -20.48 -4.34 18.99
N LEU A 616 -19.51 -4.85 19.75
CA LEU A 616 -18.09 -4.58 19.52
C LEU A 616 -17.64 -5.02 18.13
N LEU A 617 -17.98 -6.23 17.72
CA LEU A 617 -17.61 -6.78 16.41
C LEU A 617 -18.23 -5.96 15.28
N THR A 618 -19.47 -5.49 15.43
CA THR A 618 -20.11 -4.58 14.48
C THR A 618 -19.36 -3.26 14.36
N LEU A 619 -18.98 -2.65 15.49
CA LEU A 619 -18.15 -1.45 15.49
C LEU A 619 -16.79 -1.66 14.82
N MET A 620 -16.19 -2.83 15.00
CA MET A 620 -14.90 -3.17 14.39
C MET A 620 -14.98 -3.33 12.86
N THR A 621 -16.12 -3.69 12.27
CA THR A 621 -16.26 -3.78 10.80
C THR A 621 -16.07 -2.43 10.12
N ALA A 622 -16.47 -1.34 10.78
CA ALA A 622 -16.24 0.03 10.29
C ALA A 622 -14.79 0.50 10.49
N HIS A 623 -13.93 -0.32 11.07
CA HIS A 623 -12.53 -0.07 11.44
C HIS A 623 -12.36 1.03 12.50
N ARG A 624 -12.99 2.19 12.36
CA ARG A 624 -12.91 3.35 13.27
C ARG A 624 -14.30 3.94 13.51
N VAL A 625 -14.45 4.60 14.64
CA VAL A 625 -15.66 5.33 15.03
C VAL A 625 -15.53 6.79 14.56
N TRP A 626 -15.71 7.01 13.27
CA TRP A 626 -15.47 8.31 12.61
C TRP A 626 -16.32 9.46 13.14
N SER A 627 -17.49 9.18 13.68
CA SER A 627 -18.37 10.17 14.33
C SER A 627 -17.75 10.87 15.55
N ARG A 628 -16.67 10.30 16.13
CA ARG A 628 -15.95 10.91 17.27
C ARG A 628 -14.99 12.03 16.85
N ILE A 629 -14.69 12.23 15.56
CA ILE A 629 -13.73 13.24 15.10
C ILE A 629 -13.95 14.63 15.74
N PRO A 630 -15.18 15.16 15.90
CA PRO A 630 -15.36 16.47 16.53
C PRO A 630 -15.01 16.53 18.03
N LYS A 631 -14.80 15.38 18.67
CA LYS A 631 -14.56 15.25 20.12
C LYS A 631 -13.10 15.02 20.46
N ILE A 632 -12.28 14.50 19.52
CA ILE A 632 -10.92 14.03 19.81
C ILE A 632 -9.95 15.15 20.22
N ASP A 633 -10.16 16.36 19.73
CA ASP A 633 -9.32 17.53 20.07
C ASP A 633 -9.36 17.88 21.58
N LYS A 634 -10.34 17.36 22.31
CA LYS A 634 -10.51 17.56 23.75
C LYS A 634 -9.85 16.46 24.59
N ILE A 635 -9.33 15.42 23.96
CA ILE A 635 -8.73 14.27 24.64
C ILE A 635 -7.22 14.49 24.81
N PRO A 636 -6.70 14.56 26.03
CA PRO A 636 -5.30 14.86 26.30
C PRO A 636 -4.43 13.58 26.27
N ALA A 637 -4.41 12.85 25.15
CA ALA A 637 -3.60 11.64 24.96
C ALA A 637 -2.64 11.79 23.78
#